data_09c670cc07b776785ff1989cfc54fc0f
#
_entry.id   09c670cc07b776785ff1989cfc54fc0f
#
_cell.length_a   1.000
_cell.length_b   1.000
_cell.length_c   1.000
_cell.angle_alpha   90.00
_cell.angle_beta   90.00
_cell.angle_gamma   90.00
#
_symmetry.space_group_name_H-M   'P 1'
#
loop_
_entity.id
_entity.type
_entity.pdbx_description
1 polymer ?
#
loop_
_entity_poly.entity_id
_entity_poly.type
_entity_poly.pdbx_seq_one_letter_code
_entity_poly.pdbx_strand_id
1 'polypeptide(L)'
;MPLNLASPGILVREVDLTIGRIDPTTDKIGGIVGPFAQGPVGTPTLVNTENDLLNNFGKPYSTDKQYETWLCASSYLAYGGILNVVRADDAGLYNGFVGAATSTKIKSLDHYEELGYDVNTITNVTVAAKNPGSWSNGIRVAIIDGRADQNVTLNSVGSISVGYGITQTVPTGTTVSKTGVGAGTTETIDGMFKGIVTKIVGSTIDVKFLSHVSAAGTETVQDYNNIYKFGNGSVTILNNSGVSQATPTASLTKDWFDQQELSLTTATVGGTETVTTTKWNTVAERPTTSEYVSNRGGRFDEVHVVVIDAKGTVTGNAGTILEKHLNLSKAKDAEFSAGSPQYWRKYLETNSEYLFGGSAPVGVVTTGFSANYTLAADTGWDQDGEGIIFDTIGTMNGVLSGGTDYAHKSDLNTTGALNSGLDDLISGYGLFENDTAVNVDFLLQGSSQGGEENTRALATKLIAVAEKRKDAIAFISPYRAAMITDTTDEEAATVLSDADITDNVINFFDPINSSSYAIFDSGYKYMFDRFSNGFRYIPLNGDIAGLCARTDINQFPWFSPAGTARGAILNAVKLAYNPNKDQRDRLYSARVNPVIFSPGSGILLFGDKTGYAKASAFDRINVRRLFIFLEDAISAAAKDQLFEFNDEITRTNFVNIVEPFLRDVQAKRGIQDYVVICDETNNTAAIIDANEFVADIYIKPARSINFIGLTFVATRTGVSFDEVIGKV
;
A
#
# COMPACT_ATOMS: atom_id res chain seq x y z
N MET A 1 -5.92 7.64 -15.59
CA MET A 1 -4.69 7.95 -16.34
C MET A 1 -4.99 9.06 -17.33
N PRO A 2 -4.36 10.23 -17.26
CA PRO A 2 -4.44 11.20 -18.33
C PRO A 2 -3.54 10.70 -19.48
N LEU A 3 -4.14 10.33 -20.61
CA LEU A 3 -3.42 10.03 -21.83
C LEU A 3 -2.97 11.35 -22.48
N ASN A 4 -1.70 11.68 -22.28
CA ASN A 4 -1.06 12.76 -23.01
C ASN A 4 -0.70 12.28 -24.42
N LEU A 5 -1.42 12.78 -25.42
CA LEU A 5 -1.03 12.67 -26.82
C LEU A 5 0.06 13.74 -27.10
N ALA A 6 1.29 13.30 -27.25
CA ALA A 6 2.44 14.16 -27.57
C ALA A 6 2.51 14.60 -29.04
N SER A 7 1.58 14.19 -29.90
CA SER A 7 1.48 14.59 -31.32
C SER A 7 0.02 14.82 -31.72
N PRO A 8 -0.26 15.62 -32.77
CA PRO A 8 -1.61 15.78 -33.29
C PRO A 8 -2.20 14.43 -33.71
N GLY A 9 -3.25 14.01 -33.03
CA GLY A 9 -3.95 12.76 -33.29
C GLY A 9 -5.42 12.86 -32.90
N ILE A 10 -6.26 12.03 -33.49
CA ILE A 10 -7.69 11.95 -33.17
C ILE A 10 -7.84 10.87 -32.10
N LEU A 11 -8.27 11.25 -30.89
CA LEU A 11 -8.70 10.32 -29.84
C LEU A 11 -10.19 10.04 -30.03
N VAL A 12 -10.53 8.85 -30.47
CA VAL A 12 -11.92 8.39 -30.49
C VAL A 12 -12.23 7.85 -29.10
N ARG A 13 -13.13 8.50 -28.38
CA ARG A 13 -13.68 8.04 -27.11
C ARG A 13 -15.15 7.68 -27.36
N GLU A 14 -15.46 6.41 -27.33
CA GLU A 14 -16.84 5.97 -27.29
C GLU A 14 -17.35 6.14 -25.86
N VAL A 15 -18.36 6.97 -25.69
CA VAL A 15 -19.14 7.07 -24.46
C VAL A 15 -20.51 6.55 -24.81
N ASP A 16 -20.87 5.41 -24.29
CA ASP A 16 -22.23 4.86 -24.45
C ASP A 16 -23.18 5.66 -23.55
N LEU A 17 -23.94 6.57 -24.14
CA LEU A 17 -24.96 7.38 -23.49
C LEU A 17 -26.35 6.70 -23.54
N THR A 18 -26.43 5.46 -24.03
CA THR A 18 -27.70 4.70 -24.08
C THR A 18 -28.03 4.00 -22.75
N ILE A 19 -27.21 4.18 -21.70
CA ILE A 19 -27.41 3.57 -20.41
C ILE A 19 -28.41 4.38 -19.58
N GLY A 20 -29.71 4.26 -19.90
CA GLY A 20 -30.79 4.42 -18.95
C GLY A 20 -31.09 3.10 -18.23
N ARG A 21 -30.11 2.19 -18.12
CA ARG A 21 -30.26 0.91 -17.46
C ARG A 21 -29.43 0.95 -16.18
N ILE A 22 -30.09 0.84 -15.04
CA ILE A 22 -29.43 0.57 -13.75
C ILE A 22 -28.65 -0.74 -13.95
N ASP A 23 -27.32 -0.65 -13.97
CA ASP A 23 -26.45 -1.85 -14.01
C ASP A 23 -26.40 -2.43 -12.59
N PRO A 24 -26.96 -3.62 -12.35
CA PRO A 24 -26.98 -4.22 -11.03
C PRO A 24 -25.67 -4.92 -10.64
N THR A 25 -24.67 -4.86 -11.47
CA THR A 25 -23.36 -5.47 -11.18
C THR A 25 -22.46 -4.46 -10.48
N THR A 26 -22.72 -4.19 -9.24
CA THR A 26 -21.73 -3.58 -8.37
C THR A 26 -20.89 -4.69 -7.77
N ASP A 27 -19.59 -4.65 -8.05
CA ASP A 27 -18.63 -5.47 -7.32
C ASP A 27 -18.78 -5.15 -5.84
N LYS A 28 -18.94 -6.17 -5.01
CA LYS A 28 -19.13 -5.97 -3.58
C LYS A 28 -17.78 -5.70 -2.93
N ILE A 29 -17.65 -4.52 -2.39
CA ILE A 29 -16.43 -4.00 -1.80
C ILE A 29 -16.52 -4.11 -0.29
N GLY A 30 -15.59 -4.87 0.30
CA GLY A 30 -15.42 -4.94 1.75
C GLY A 30 -14.46 -3.86 2.25
N GLY A 31 -14.66 -3.39 3.46
CA GLY A 31 -13.73 -2.51 4.19
C GLY A 31 -13.15 -3.22 5.40
N ILE A 32 -11.83 -3.17 5.57
CA ILE A 32 -11.14 -3.73 6.72
C ILE A 32 -10.03 -2.81 7.19
N VAL A 33 -9.91 -2.67 8.51
CA VAL A 33 -8.83 -1.91 9.15
C VAL A 33 -8.03 -2.83 10.05
N GLY A 34 -6.71 -2.72 10.01
CA GLY A 34 -5.90 -3.50 10.94
C GLY A 34 -4.41 -3.26 10.84
N PRO A 35 -3.65 -3.98 11.67
CA PRO A 35 -2.20 -3.92 11.67
C PRO A 35 -1.64 -4.78 10.52
N PHE A 36 -1.04 -4.14 9.53
CA PHE A 36 -0.35 -4.81 8.43
C PHE A 36 1.16 -4.53 8.49
N ALA A 37 1.96 -5.43 7.91
CA ALA A 37 3.42 -5.34 7.96
C ALA A 37 3.98 -4.13 7.21
N GLN A 38 3.36 -3.78 6.09
CA GLN A 38 3.76 -2.67 5.21
C GLN A 38 2.52 -2.02 4.61
N GLY A 39 2.71 -1.04 3.74
CA GLY A 39 1.64 -0.32 3.07
C GLY A 39 1.33 1.05 3.68
N PRO A 40 0.58 1.89 2.97
CA PRO A 40 0.22 3.22 3.43
C PRO A 40 -0.66 3.15 4.67
N VAL A 41 -0.37 4.05 5.63
CA VAL A 41 -1.08 4.13 6.91
C VAL A 41 -2.21 5.16 6.80
N GLY A 42 -3.41 4.78 7.23
CA GLY A 42 -4.57 5.68 7.24
C GLY A 42 -5.11 6.03 5.85
N THR A 43 -4.72 5.28 4.83
CA THR A 43 -5.18 5.51 3.44
C THR A 43 -5.91 4.27 2.93
N PRO A 44 -7.19 4.37 2.54
CA PRO A 44 -7.91 3.26 1.93
C PRO A 44 -7.26 2.82 0.62
N THR A 45 -6.88 1.57 0.53
CA THR A 45 -6.21 0.98 -0.64
C THR A 45 -7.03 -0.17 -1.18
N LEU A 46 -7.38 -0.11 -2.46
CA LEU A 46 -8.17 -1.14 -3.13
C LEU A 46 -7.31 -2.37 -3.44
N VAL A 47 -7.80 -3.53 -3.03
CA VAL A 47 -7.14 -4.84 -3.18
C VAL A 47 -8.12 -5.80 -3.83
N ASN A 48 -7.77 -6.36 -4.97
CA ASN A 48 -8.63 -7.25 -5.75
C ASN A 48 -8.30 -8.73 -5.53
N THR A 49 -7.05 -9.04 -5.19
CA THR A 49 -6.57 -10.41 -5.04
C THR A 49 -5.71 -10.57 -3.78
N GLU A 50 -5.53 -11.83 -3.34
CA GLU A 50 -4.60 -12.14 -2.24
C GLU A 50 -3.16 -11.74 -2.58
N ASN A 51 -2.77 -11.80 -3.86
CA ASN A 51 -1.44 -11.35 -4.29
C ASN A 51 -1.29 -9.82 -4.17
N ASP A 52 -2.34 -9.06 -4.47
CA ASP A 52 -2.32 -7.61 -4.25
C ASP A 52 -2.24 -7.28 -2.76
N LEU A 53 -2.94 -8.04 -1.91
CA LEU A 53 -2.83 -7.91 -0.46
C LEU A 53 -1.39 -8.18 0.01
N LEU A 54 -0.76 -9.23 -0.52
CA LEU A 54 0.61 -9.59 -0.19
C LEU A 54 1.61 -8.52 -0.65
N ASN A 55 1.46 -8.02 -1.86
CA ASN A 55 2.38 -7.03 -2.44
C ASN A 55 2.26 -5.67 -1.75
N ASN A 56 1.04 -5.21 -1.46
CA ASN A 56 0.79 -3.90 -0.87
C ASN A 56 1.01 -3.89 0.66
N PHE A 57 0.62 -4.96 1.36
CA PHE A 57 0.57 -5.00 2.82
C PHE A 57 1.51 -6.02 3.47
N GLY A 58 2.30 -6.73 2.67
CA GLY A 58 3.27 -7.71 3.12
C GLY A 58 2.64 -9.02 3.61
N LYS A 59 3.48 -9.88 4.19
CA LYS A 59 3.07 -11.17 4.75
C LYS A 59 2.42 -10.99 6.13
N PRO A 60 1.52 -11.89 6.52
CA PRO A 60 1.01 -11.89 7.89
C PRO A 60 2.15 -12.15 8.89
N TYR A 61 2.11 -11.48 10.02
CA TYR A 61 3.05 -11.73 11.10
C TYR A 61 2.82 -13.12 11.71
N SER A 62 3.91 -13.89 11.86
CA SER A 62 3.83 -15.25 12.40
C SER A 62 3.78 -15.30 13.92
N THR A 63 4.31 -14.29 14.62
CA THR A 63 4.58 -14.35 16.06
C THR A 63 3.55 -13.65 16.94
N ASP A 64 2.75 -12.72 16.43
CA ASP A 64 1.99 -11.77 17.23
C ASP A 64 0.48 -11.78 16.95
N LYS A 65 -0.07 -12.86 16.44
CA LYS A 65 -1.52 -12.98 16.13
C LYS A 65 -2.09 -11.84 15.24
N GLN A 66 -1.26 -10.95 14.70
CA GLN A 66 -1.65 -9.95 13.70
C GLN A 66 -2.11 -10.61 12.40
N TYR A 67 -1.76 -11.87 12.20
CA TYR A 67 -2.22 -12.69 11.09
C TYR A 67 -3.75 -12.80 11.02
N GLU A 68 -4.49 -12.62 12.12
CA GLU A 68 -5.95 -12.77 12.10
C GLU A 68 -6.60 -11.78 11.13
N THR A 69 -6.28 -10.49 11.20
CA THR A 69 -6.83 -9.48 10.27
C THR A 69 -6.42 -9.78 8.83
N TRP A 70 -5.15 -10.12 8.61
CA TRP A 70 -4.65 -10.45 7.28
C TRP A 70 -5.35 -11.68 6.68
N LEU A 71 -5.49 -12.75 7.46
CA LEU A 71 -6.14 -13.99 7.01
C LEU A 71 -7.67 -13.84 6.90
N CYS A 72 -8.32 -12.96 7.66
CA CYS A 72 -9.71 -12.56 7.43
C CYS A 72 -9.86 -11.86 6.09
N ALA A 73 -8.97 -10.90 5.76
CA ALA A 73 -8.95 -10.23 4.47
C ALA A 73 -8.75 -11.22 3.32
N SER A 74 -7.75 -12.12 3.45
CA SER A 74 -7.49 -13.19 2.48
C SER A 74 -8.69 -14.14 2.32
N SER A 75 -9.35 -14.50 3.43
CA SER A 75 -10.55 -15.33 3.38
C SER A 75 -11.66 -14.66 2.59
N TYR A 76 -11.92 -13.38 2.81
CA TYR A 76 -12.91 -12.63 2.05
C TYR A 76 -12.60 -12.60 0.54
N LEU A 77 -11.36 -12.29 0.18
CA LEU A 77 -10.89 -12.28 -1.21
C LEU A 77 -11.05 -13.64 -1.90
N ALA A 78 -10.89 -14.74 -1.17
CA ALA A 78 -11.08 -16.10 -1.70
C ALA A 78 -12.51 -16.39 -2.18
N TYR A 79 -13.50 -15.62 -1.75
CA TYR A 79 -14.89 -15.70 -2.24
C TYR A 79 -15.16 -14.83 -3.48
N GLY A 80 -14.16 -14.08 -3.98
CA GLY A 80 -14.29 -13.20 -5.13
C GLY A 80 -14.70 -11.77 -4.79
N GLY A 81 -14.66 -11.39 -3.52
CA GLY A 81 -14.88 -10.00 -3.09
C GLY A 81 -13.66 -9.12 -3.37
N ILE A 82 -13.85 -7.82 -3.31
CA ILE A 82 -12.84 -6.76 -3.42
C ILE A 82 -12.75 -6.07 -2.07
N LEU A 83 -11.56 -5.65 -1.63
CA LEU A 83 -11.37 -4.99 -0.34
C LEU A 83 -10.78 -3.59 -0.48
N ASN A 84 -11.34 -2.65 0.27
CA ASN A 84 -10.65 -1.44 0.72
C ASN A 84 -9.94 -1.76 2.04
N VAL A 85 -8.62 -1.88 1.99
CA VAL A 85 -7.79 -2.16 3.15
C VAL A 85 -7.20 -0.87 3.68
N VAL A 86 -7.35 -0.63 4.98
CA VAL A 86 -6.72 0.49 5.68
C VAL A 86 -5.74 -0.06 6.72
N ARG A 87 -4.49 0.32 6.58
CA ARG A 87 -3.50 0.05 7.60
C ARG A 87 -3.71 0.99 8.78
N ALA A 88 -3.94 0.44 9.96
CA ALA A 88 -4.07 1.21 11.19
C ALA A 88 -2.77 1.97 11.51
N ASP A 89 -2.88 3.17 12.08
CA ASP A 89 -1.73 3.89 12.63
C ASP A 89 -1.30 3.29 13.98
N ASP A 90 -0.18 3.71 14.50
CA ASP A 90 0.32 3.45 15.86
C ASP A 90 1.44 4.41 16.19
N ALA A 91 1.54 4.83 17.43
CA ALA A 91 2.62 5.72 17.90
C ALA A 91 4.02 5.15 17.69
N GLY A 92 4.15 3.81 17.66
CA GLY A 92 5.41 3.09 17.48
C GLY A 92 5.84 2.89 16.03
N LEU A 93 5.00 3.24 15.04
CA LEU A 93 5.32 3.05 13.63
C LEU A 93 6.27 4.13 13.13
N TYR A 94 7.47 3.72 12.69
CA TYR A 94 8.46 4.58 12.04
C TYR A 94 8.98 3.97 10.75
N ASN A 95 9.40 4.84 9.82
CA ASN A 95 10.00 4.41 8.55
C ASN A 95 11.48 4.04 8.77
N GLY A 96 11.96 3.04 8.06
CA GLY A 96 13.40 2.83 7.90
C GLY A 96 13.99 3.95 7.03
N PHE A 97 15.18 4.41 7.37
CA PHE A 97 15.85 5.48 6.65
C PHE A 97 17.38 5.30 6.64
N VAL A 98 18.04 6.03 5.76
CA VAL A 98 19.50 6.24 5.77
C VAL A 98 19.75 7.71 6.09
N GLY A 99 20.51 7.97 7.15
CA GLY A 99 20.80 9.34 7.59
C GLY A 99 21.21 9.39 9.05
N ALA A 100 21.25 10.62 9.60
CA ALA A 100 21.61 10.89 10.98
C ALA A 100 20.41 11.29 11.87
N ALA A 101 19.18 11.14 11.36
CA ALA A 101 17.97 11.36 12.14
C ALA A 101 17.81 10.30 13.26
N THR A 102 17.01 10.61 14.27
CA THR A 102 16.68 9.65 15.34
C THR A 102 15.48 8.79 15.00
N SER A 103 14.52 9.36 14.26
CA SER A 103 13.32 8.67 13.77
C SER A 103 12.69 9.48 12.63
N THR A 104 11.91 8.82 11.79
CA THR A 104 11.16 9.44 10.70
C THR A 104 9.81 8.72 10.58
N LYS A 105 8.71 9.48 10.46
CA LYS A 105 7.37 8.93 10.27
C LYS A 105 6.69 9.59 9.06
N ILE A 106 6.55 8.83 7.98
CA ILE A 106 5.86 9.22 6.74
C ILE A 106 4.83 8.11 6.49
N LYS A 107 3.55 8.42 6.62
CA LYS A 107 2.46 7.43 6.61
C LYS A 107 2.10 6.99 5.19
N SER A 108 2.06 7.95 4.26
CA SER A 108 1.63 7.79 2.87
C SER A 108 2.23 8.89 2.00
N LEU A 109 1.95 8.87 0.71
CA LEU A 109 2.32 9.95 -0.21
C LEU A 109 1.63 11.26 0.18
N ASP A 110 0.34 11.22 0.47
CA ASP A 110 -0.41 12.42 0.90
C ASP A 110 0.21 13.04 2.16
N HIS A 111 0.59 12.21 3.12
CA HIS A 111 1.25 12.70 4.33
C HIS A 111 2.68 13.25 4.07
N TYR A 112 3.39 12.71 3.07
CA TYR A 112 4.68 13.25 2.62
C TYR A 112 4.52 14.66 2.07
N GLU A 113 3.48 14.88 1.25
CA GLU A 113 3.13 16.19 0.71
C GLU A 113 2.62 17.16 1.80
N GLU A 114 1.77 16.66 2.72
CA GLU A 114 1.27 17.45 3.87
C GLU A 114 2.41 17.97 4.77
N LEU A 115 3.47 17.15 4.94
CA LEU A 115 4.68 17.56 5.67
C LEU A 115 5.56 18.55 4.86
N GLY A 116 5.19 18.81 3.61
CA GLY A 116 5.92 19.69 2.70
C GLY A 116 7.25 19.09 2.22
N TYR A 117 7.41 17.77 2.27
CA TYR A 117 8.62 17.10 1.84
C TYR A 117 8.74 16.96 0.31
N ASP A 118 7.68 17.23 -0.42
CA ASP A 118 7.68 17.37 -1.88
C ASP A 118 8.51 18.58 -2.35
N VAL A 119 8.51 19.67 -1.56
CA VAL A 119 9.25 20.90 -1.84
C VAL A 119 10.48 21.11 -0.93
N ASN A 120 10.47 20.56 0.30
CA ASN A 120 11.54 20.71 1.27
C ASN A 120 12.28 19.38 1.52
N THR A 121 13.54 19.48 1.97
CA THR A 121 14.33 18.31 2.34
C THR A 121 13.89 17.73 3.68
N ILE A 122 14.02 16.41 3.85
CA ILE A 122 13.85 15.76 5.15
C ILE A 122 15.15 15.91 5.93
N THR A 123 15.12 16.63 7.02
CA THR A 123 16.32 16.95 7.81
C THR A 123 17.04 15.72 8.29
N ASN A 124 18.34 15.60 7.98
CA ASN A 124 19.21 14.48 8.35
C ASN A 124 18.76 13.09 7.85
N VAL A 125 17.92 13.04 6.84
CA VAL A 125 17.51 11.81 6.17
C VAL A 125 17.85 11.89 4.71
N THR A 126 18.71 11.01 4.22
CA THR A 126 19.05 10.96 2.78
C THR A 126 17.95 10.30 1.98
N VAL A 127 17.50 9.14 2.43
CA VAL A 127 16.37 8.41 1.87
C VAL A 127 15.57 7.79 3.00
N ALA A 128 14.25 7.71 2.82
CA ALA A 128 13.33 7.05 3.74
C ALA A 128 12.47 6.03 2.99
N ALA A 129 12.03 4.98 3.67
CA ALA A 129 11.07 4.03 3.10
C ALA A 129 9.73 4.72 2.84
N LYS A 130 8.98 4.27 1.81
CA LYS A 130 7.67 4.81 1.41
C LYS A 130 6.61 4.75 2.51
N ASN A 131 6.72 3.77 3.40
CA ASN A 131 5.78 3.60 4.49
C ASN A 131 6.49 3.01 5.72
N PRO A 132 5.91 3.18 6.94
CA PRO A 132 6.52 2.71 8.17
C PRO A 132 6.58 1.18 8.27
N GLY A 133 7.50 0.70 9.10
CA GLY A 133 7.60 -0.71 9.45
C GLY A 133 9.02 -1.25 9.40
N SER A 134 9.26 -2.32 10.15
CA SER A 134 10.56 -3.02 10.18
C SER A 134 10.89 -3.75 8.89
N TRP A 135 9.92 -3.93 7.99
CA TRP A 135 10.08 -4.56 6.69
C TRP A 135 11.18 -3.91 5.85
N SER A 136 11.34 -2.60 5.99
CA SER A 136 12.32 -1.81 5.25
C SER A 136 13.77 -1.95 5.76
N ASN A 137 13.99 -2.42 6.98
CA ASN A 137 15.32 -2.55 7.61
C ASN A 137 16.24 -3.58 6.92
N GLY A 138 15.74 -4.27 5.92
CA GLY A 138 16.51 -5.20 5.06
C GLY A 138 16.90 -4.62 3.72
N ILE A 139 16.42 -3.42 3.39
CA ILE A 139 16.67 -2.76 2.11
C ILE A 139 17.97 -1.95 2.18
N ARG A 140 18.79 -2.09 1.16
CA ARG A 140 19.99 -1.28 0.94
C ARG A 140 19.75 -0.28 -0.16
N VAL A 141 20.23 0.93 0.04
CA VAL A 141 20.25 1.97 -0.99
C VAL A 141 21.70 2.28 -1.32
N ALA A 142 22.02 2.19 -2.59
CA ALA A 142 23.32 2.57 -3.11
C ALA A 142 23.17 3.77 -4.04
N ILE A 143 23.97 4.80 -3.77
CA ILE A 143 24.00 6.03 -4.56
C ILE A 143 25.41 6.20 -5.10
N ILE A 144 25.54 6.57 -6.37
CA ILE A 144 26.82 6.93 -6.98
C ILE A 144 26.66 8.17 -7.83
N ASP A 145 27.66 9.04 -7.77
CA ASP A 145 27.83 10.16 -8.69
C ASP A 145 29.25 10.23 -9.25
N GLY A 146 29.49 11.21 -10.11
CA GLY A 146 30.76 11.36 -10.78
C GLY A 146 31.84 12.07 -9.93
N ARG A 147 32.11 11.63 -8.68
CA ARG A 147 33.07 12.29 -7.79
C ARG A 147 34.49 12.41 -8.37
N ALA A 148 34.95 11.42 -9.08
CA ALA A 148 36.29 11.43 -9.65
C ALA A 148 36.32 10.78 -11.04
N ASP A 149 37.34 11.10 -11.80
CA ASP A 149 37.60 10.51 -13.11
C ASP A 149 38.76 9.50 -13.05
N GLN A 150 39.74 9.76 -12.17
CA GLN A 150 40.94 8.93 -12.07
C GLN A 150 41.36 8.68 -10.63
N ASN A 151 41.97 7.51 -10.41
CA ASN A 151 42.84 7.28 -9.27
C ASN A 151 44.28 7.57 -9.69
N VAL A 152 44.97 8.41 -8.95
CA VAL A 152 46.37 8.79 -9.22
C VAL A 152 47.20 8.43 -8.01
N THR A 153 48.20 7.59 -8.19
CA THR A 153 49.16 7.27 -7.14
C THR A 153 50.29 8.31 -7.17
N LEU A 154 50.57 8.89 -6.02
CA LEU A 154 51.62 9.88 -5.83
C LEU A 154 52.78 9.27 -5.04
N ASN A 155 54.01 9.67 -5.35
CA ASN A 155 55.19 9.28 -4.55
C ASN A 155 55.22 9.93 -3.15
N SER A 156 54.45 11.00 -2.93
CA SER A 156 54.27 11.66 -1.63
C SER A 156 52.95 12.38 -1.55
N VAL A 157 52.24 12.28 -0.43
CA VAL A 157 50.93 12.95 -0.16
C VAL A 157 50.98 13.87 1.07
N GLY A 158 52.14 14.17 1.60
CA GLY A 158 52.34 14.73 2.95
C GLY A 158 51.57 16.04 3.29
N SER A 159 51.32 16.92 2.35
CA SER A 159 50.65 18.23 2.57
C SER A 159 49.39 18.40 1.74
N ILE A 160 48.79 17.30 1.33
CA ILE A 160 47.60 17.33 0.44
C ILE A 160 46.34 17.15 1.26
N SER A 161 45.35 17.97 0.98
CA SER A 161 43.99 17.84 1.56
C SER A 161 42.92 17.71 0.47
N VAL A 162 41.80 17.10 0.82
CA VAL A 162 40.64 17.06 -0.05
C VAL A 162 40.20 18.50 -0.35
N GLY A 163 39.79 18.77 -1.59
CA GLY A 163 39.45 20.11 -2.07
C GLY A 163 40.64 20.89 -2.65
N TYR A 164 41.88 20.38 -2.56
CA TYR A 164 43.03 21.04 -3.18
C TYR A 164 43.00 20.84 -4.70
N GLY A 165 43.51 21.85 -5.44
CA GLY A 165 43.71 21.78 -6.87
C GLY A 165 44.93 20.93 -7.23
N ILE A 166 44.81 20.22 -8.36
CA ILE A 166 45.92 19.51 -8.99
C ILE A 166 46.08 20.03 -10.41
N THR A 167 47.33 20.31 -10.79
CA THR A 167 47.65 20.73 -12.15
C THR A 167 48.78 19.89 -12.70
N GLN A 168 48.76 19.71 -14.03
CA GLN A 168 49.85 19.04 -14.74
C GLN A 168 50.14 19.83 -16.03
N THR A 169 51.40 20.24 -16.20
CA THR A 169 51.86 20.86 -17.43
C THR A 169 51.95 19.84 -18.55
N VAL A 170 51.36 20.17 -19.68
CA VAL A 170 51.40 19.35 -20.91
C VAL A 170 52.45 19.98 -21.83
N PRO A 171 53.51 19.26 -22.19
CA PRO A 171 54.49 19.76 -23.17
C PRO A 171 53.82 20.03 -24.52
N THR A 172 54.27 21.12 -25.18
CA THR A 172 53.79 21.47 -26.51
C THR A 172 53.99 20.31 -27.51
N GLY A 173 52.95 20.00 -28.24
CA GLY A 173 52.99 18.90 -29.23
C GLY A 173 52.66 17.53 -28.65
N THR A 174 52.22 17.45 -27.37
CA THR A 174 51.76 16.19 -26.78
C THR A 174 50.47 15.76 -27.45
N THR A 175 50.43 14.49 -27.87
CA THR A 175 49.20 13.89 -28.44
C THR A 175 48.50 13.10 -27.36
N VAL A 176 47.24 13.40 -27.15
CA VAL A 176 46.35 12.70 -26.19
C VAL A 176 45.18 12.05 -26.91
N SER A 177 44.75 10.90 -26.39
CA SER A 177 43.54 10.24 -26.85
C SER A 177 42.34 10.74 -26.03
N LYS A 178 41.26 11.11 -26.71
CA LYS A 178 40.01 11.47 -26.06
C LYS A 178 39.25 10.21 -25.62
N THR A 179 38.54 10.31 -24.52
CA THR A 179 37.57 9.32 -24.04
C THR A 179 36.17 9.95 -24.09
N GLY A 180 35.12 9.16 -24.19
CA GLY A 180 33.76 9.66 -24.39
C GLY A 180 33.38 9.86 -25.87
N VAL A 181 32.54 10.83 -26.17
CA VAL A 181 32.18 11.15 -27.57
C VAL A 181 33.43 11.63 -28.32
N GLY A 182 33.77 10.93 -29.38
CA GLY A 182 35.04 11.10 -30.07
C GLY A 182 36.18 10.21 -29.53
N ALA A 183 35.87 9.22 -28.70
CA ALA A 183 36.84 8.21 -28.23
C ALA A 183 37.59 7.57 -29.38
N GLY A 184 38.92 7.40 -29.18
CA GLY A 184 39.83 6.88 -30.21
C GLY A 184 40.36 7.95 -31.18
N THR A 185 39.95 9.19 -31.10
CA THR A 185 40.59 10.32 -31.79
C THR A 185 41.79 10.82 -30.97
N THR A 186 42.85 11.20 -31.65
CA THR A 186 44.00 11.86 -31.03
C THR A 186 43.97 13.35 -31.30
N GLU A 187 44.30 14.13 -30.29
CA GLU A 187 44.41 15.58 -30.35
C GLU A 187 45.80 15.99 -29.88
N THR A 188 46.41 16.94 -30.58
CA THR A 188 47.68 17.53 -30.12
C THR A 188 47.32 18.74 -29.23
N ILE A 189 47.77 18.68 -28.00
CA ILE A 189 47.51 19.67 -26.97
C ILE A 189 48.80 20.19 -26.36
N ASP A 190 48.70 21.36 -25.75
CA ASP A 190 49.74 22.00 -24.94
C ASP A 190 49.11 22.62 -23.71
N GLY A 191 49.88 23.28 -22.86
CA GLY A 191 49.41 24.03 -21.74
C GLY A 191 49.29 23.22 -20.43
N MET A 192 48.14 23.20 -19.80
CA MET A 192 47.98 22.69 -18.46
C MET A 192 46.62 22.05 -18.24
N PHE A 193 46.62 20.88 -17.58
CA PHE A 193 45.43 20.27 -17.03
C PHE A 193 45.12 20.80 -15.61
N LYS A 194 43.86 21.00 -15.30
CA LYS A 194 43.34 21.33 -13.98
C LYS A 194 42.40 20.26 -13.46
N GLY A 195 42.51 19.96 -12.19
CA GLY A 195 41.59 19.05 -11.48
C GLY A 195 41.52 19.40 -10.00
N ILE A 196 40.69 18.65 -9.30
CA ILE A 196 40.50 18.78 -7.85
C ILE A 196 40.68 17.40 -7.20
N VAL A 197 41.33 17.40 -6.02
CA VAL A 197 41.49 16.21 -5.19
C VAL A 197 40.21 15.97 -4.39
N THR A 198 39.51 14.88 -4.66
CA THR A 198 38.20 14.58 -4.04
C THR A 198 38.27 13.51 -2.94
N LYS A 199 39.35 12.72 -2.88
CA LYS A 199 39.61 11.75 -1.82
C LYS A 199 41.09 11.44 -1.74
N ILE A 200 41.55 11.04 -0.55
CA ILE A 200 42.93 10.60 -0.32
C ILE A 200 42.89 9.27 0.42
N VAL A 201 43.56 8.26 -0.11
CA VAL A 201 43.68 6.93 0.51
C VAL A 201 45.14 6.45 0.41
N GLY A 202 45.88 6.56 1.51
CA GLY A 202 47.30 6.24 1.52
C GLY A 202 48.08 7.13 0.56
N SER A 203 48.76 6.54 -0.44
CA SER A 203 49.49 7.26 -1.49
C SER A 203 48.65 7.53 -2.75
N THR A 204 47.37 7.11 -2.76
CA THR A 204 46.49 7.29 -3.92
C THR A 204 45.48 8.42 -3.63
N ILE A 205 45.30 9.28 -4.61
CA ILE A 205 44.29 10.31 -4.60
C ILE A 205 43.23 10.06 -5.69
N ASP A 206 41.99 10.36 -5.38
CA ASP A 206 40.92 10.44 -6.38
C ASP A 206 40.90 11.86 -6.94
N VAL A 207 40.88 11.99 -8.25
CA VAL A 207 40.94 13.28 -8.92
C VAL A 207 39.78 13.45 -9.87
N LYS A 208 39.08 14.57 -9.73
CA LYS A 208 38.11 15.06 -10.70
C LYS A 208 38.80 15.98 -11.67
N PHE A 209 38.74 15.70 -12.96
CA PHE A 209 39.26 16.57 -14.00
C PHE A 209 38.28 17.72 -14.26
N LEU A 210 38.76 18.96 -14.28
CA LEU A 210 37.91 20.14 -14.43
C LEU A 210 38.04 20.76 -15.81
N SER A 211 39.27 21.06 -16.25
CA SER A 211 39.52 21.76 -17.51
C SER A 211 40.95 21.56 -18.04
N HIS A 212 41.10 21.85 -19.31
CA HIS A 212 42.35 22.05 -19.99
C HIS A 212 42.54 23.55 -20.33
N VAL A 213 43.68 24.07 -20.00
CA VAL A 213 44.07 25.46 -20.38
C VAL A 213 45.19 25.34 -21.37
N SER A 214 45.01 25.83 -22.61
CA SER A 214 46.02 25.85 -23.64
C SER A 214 47.17 26.82 -23.30
N ALA A 215 48.32 26.67 -23.95
CA ALA A 215 49.44 27.63 -23.80
C ALA A 215 49.07 29.06 -24.20
N ALA A 216 48.06 29.22 -25.04
CA ALA A 216 47.48 30.51 -25.40
C ALA A 216 46.52 31.09 -24.35
N GLY A 217 46.22 30.34 -23.26
CA GLY A 217 45.34 30.77 -22.17
C GLY A 217 43.86 30.45 -22.42
N THR A 218 43.51 29.71 -23.47
CA THR A 218 42.14 29.30 -23.71
C THR A 218 41.81 28.11 -22.80
N GLU A 219 40.77 28.28 -21.96
CA GLU A 219 40.29 27.20 -21.09
C GLU A 219 39.16 26.41 -21.76
N THR A 220 39.30 25.10 -21.83
CA THR A 220 38.30 24.17 -22.30
C THR A 220 37.82 23.36 -21.10
N VAL A 221 36.56 23.54 -20.73
CA VAL A 221 35.96 22.86 -19.60
C VAL A 221 35.73 21.38 -19.95
N GLN A 222 35.98 20.53 -18.99
CA GLN A 222 35.66 19.10 -19.10
C GLN A 222 34.15 18.92 -19.17
N ASP A 223 33.68 18.22 -20.18
CA ASP A 223 32.32 17.75 -20.32
C ASP A 223 32.30 16.23 -20.63
N TYR A 224 31.12 15.65 -20.77
CA TYR A 224 30.98 14.22 -21.08
C TYR A 224 31.49 13.87 -22.51
N ASN A 225 31.67 14.87 -23.37
CA ASN A 225 32.16 14.67 -24.75
C ASN A 225 33.67 14.68 -24.87
N ASN A 226 34.38 15.34 -23.95
CA ASN A 226 35.82 15.59 -24.03
C ASN A 226 36.52 15.24 -22.73
N ILE A 227 36.74 13.95 -22.49
CA ILE A 227 37.40 13.50 -21.26
C ILE A 227 38.91 13.37 -21.46
N TYR A 228 39.66 14.35 -20.97
CA TYR A 228 41.12 14.27 -20.86
C TYR A 228 41.51 13.56 -19.57
N LYS A 229 42.77 13.05 -19.53
CA LYS A 229 43.32 12.34 -18.37
C LYS A 229 44.66 12.90 -17.96
N PHE A 230 44.89 13.03 -16.66
CA PHE A 230 46.24 13.26 -16.12
C PHE A 230 47.14 12.09 -16.53
N GLY A 231 48.34 12.44 -16.99
CA GLY A 231 49.37 11.47 -17.35
C GLY A 231 50.34 11.17 -16.19
N ASN A 232 51.23 10.20 -16.41
CA ASN A 232 52.38 9.99 -15.51
C ASN A 232 53.33 11.19 -15.58
N GLY A 233 53.90 11.57 -14.43
CA GLY A 233 54.87 12.64 -14.35
C GLY A 233 54.61 13.60 -13.18
N SER A 234 55.33 14.73 -13.21
CA SER A 234 55.22 15.73 -12.16
C SER A 234 53.83 16.41 -12.19
N VAL A 235 53.20 16.55 -11.04
CA VAL A 235 52.00 17.31 -10.84
C VAL A 235 52.24 18.37 -9.76
N THR A 236 51.49 19.49 -9.80
CA THR A 236 51.55 20.51 -8.77
C THR A 236 50.26 20.49 -8.00
N ILE A 237 50.32 20.41 -6.69
CA ILE A 237 49.16 20.47 -5.79
C ILE A 237 49.10 21.89 -5.22
N LEU A 238 47.91 22.48 -5.33
CA LEU A 238 47.64 23.86 -4.93
C LEU A 238 46.58 23.89 -3.81
N ASN A 239 46.79 24.66 -2.77
CA ASN A 239 45.77 24.84 -1.75
C ASN A 239 44.61 25.75 -2.26
N ASN A 240 43.62 25.97 -1.43
CA ASN A 240 42.41 26.78 -1.75
C ASN A 240 42.74 28.27 -2.06
N SER A 241 43.93 28.72 -1.74
CA SER A 241 44.43 30.07 -2.05
C SER A 241 45.35 30.10 -3.30
N GLY A 242 45.46 28.97 -4.01
CA GLY A 242 46.29 28.87 -5.21
C GLY A 242 47.78 28.74 -4.92
N VAL A 243 48.19 28.49 -3.68
CA VAL A 243 49.61 28.37 -3.30
C VAL A 243 50.04 26.91 -3.44
N SER A 244 51.16 26.67 -4.12
CA SER A 244 51.73 25.34 -4.28
C SER A 244 52.13 24.72 -2.92
N GLN A 245 51.63 23.53 -2.66
CA GLN A 245 51.87 22.80 -1.41
C GLN A 245 52.85 21.63 -1.65
N ALA A 246 52.80 21.02 -2.83
CA ALA A 246 53.67 19.90 -3.20
C ALA A 246 53.77 19.77 -4.72
N THR A 247 54.88 19.17 -5.18
CA THR A 247 55.10 18.82 -6.57
C THR A 247 55.46 17.32 -6.68
N PRO A 248 54.54 16.41 -6.32
CA PRO A 248 54.83 14.99 -6.38
C PRO A 248 54.87 14.46 -7.81
N THR A 249 55.40 13.26 -7.98
CA THR A 249 55.32 12.51 -9.23
C THR A 249 54.10 11.61 -9.18
N ALA A 250 53.23 11.74 -10.20
CA ALA A 250 52.04 10.96 -10.38
C ALA A 250 52.25 9.73 -11.23
N SER A 251 51.59 8.64 -10.88
CA SER A 251 51.40 7.49 -11.74
C SER A 251 49.91 7.18 -11.79
N LEU A 252 49.39 6.85 -12.99
CA LEU A 252 48.02 6.46 -13.17
C LEU A 252 47.81 5.03 -12.70
N THR A 253 46.75 4.82 -11.94
CA THR A 253 46.34 3.47 -11.56
C THR A 253 45.27 2.96 -12.49
N LYS A 254 44.05 3.47 -12.39
CA LYS A 254 42.90 3.03 -13.17
C LYS A 254 41.88 4.15 -13.29
N ASP A 255 40.92 3.94 -14.17
CA ASP A 255 39.69 4.72 -14.18
C ASP A 255 39.00 4.59 -12.84
N TRP A 256 38.51 5.70 -12.27
CA TRP A 256 37.91 5.71 -10.95
C TRP A 256 36.60 4.92 -10.92
N PHE A 257 35.74 5.09 -11.94
CA PHE A 257 34.41 4.44 -11.97
C PHE A 257 34.53 2.91 -12.08
N ASP A 258 35.49 2.42 -12.83
CA ASP A 258 35.75 0.97 -12.96
C ASP A 258 36.19 0.31 -11.64
N GLN A 259 36.64 1.11 -10.67
CA GLN A 259 36.99 0.59 -9.34
C GLN A 259 35.81 0.55 -8.38
N GLN A 260 34.69 1.27 -8.70
CA GLN A 260 33.60 1.39 -7.76
C GLN A 260 32.78 0.10 -7.65
N GLU A 261 32.43 -0.25 -6.42
CA GLU A 261 31.68 -1.46 -6.10
C GLU A 261 30.33 -1.13 -5.50
N LEU A 262 29.35 -1.90 -5.93
CA LEU A 262 27.98 -1.90 -5.40
C LEU A 262 27.87 -3.07 -4.44
N SER A 263 27.52 -2.78 -3.18
CA SER A 263 27.26 -3.82 -2.18
C SER A 263 25.85 -4.39 -2.36
N LEU A 264 25.75 -5.70 -2.55
CA LEU A 264 24.47 -6.38 -2.77
C LEU A 264 23.90 -6.98 -1.48
N THR A 265 24.68 -7.78 -0.76
CA THR A 265 24.19 -8.48 0.42
C THR A 265 24.86 -8.01 1.70
N THR A 266 24.17 -8.23 2.80
CA THR A 266 24.76 -8.19 4.14
C THR A 266 24.36 -9.49 4.84
N ALA A 267 25.25 -10.45 4.88
CA ALA A 267 25.03 -11.71 5.60
C ALA A 267 25.98 -11.77 6.79
N THR A 268 25.45 -12.08 7.95
CA THR A 268 26.28 -12.31 9.17
C THR A 268 26.51 -13.80 9.32
N VAL A 269 27.73 -14.24 9.08
CA VAL A 269 28.15 -15.63 9.29
C VAL A 269 29.14 -15.68 10.44
N GLY A 270 28.76 -16.37 11.52
CA GLY A 270 29.64 -16.51 12.69
C GLY A 270 30.00 -15.20 13.38
N GLY A 271 29.15 -14.18 13.33
CA GLY A 271 29.37 -12.86 13.92
C GLY A 271 30.16 -11.89 13.03
N THR A 272 30.57 -12.32 11.82
CA THR A 272 31.25 -11.47 10.85
C THR A 272 30.30 -11.13 9.71
N GLU A 273 30.21 -9.85 9.40
CA GLU A 273 29.42 -9.36 8.27
C GLU A 273 30.15 -9.64 6.94
N THR A 274 29.53 -10.42 6.09
CA THR A 274 30.07 -10.71 4.74
C THR A 274 29.23 -9.94 3.72
N VAL A 275 29.89 -9.07 2.96
CA VAL A 275 29.25 -8.27 1.91
C VAL A 275 29.63 -8.83 0.54
N THR A 276 28.62 -9.21 -0.24
CA THR A 276 28.83 -9.54 -1.65
C THR A 276 28.73 -8.26 -2.47
N THR A 277 29.70 -8.05 -3.37
CA THR A 277 29.74 -6.83 -4.19
C THR A 277 29.69 -7.18 -5.68
N THR A 278 29.27 -6.22 -6.49
CA THR A 278 29.41 -6.20 -7.94
C THR A 278 29.99 -4.85 -8.38
N LYS A 279 30.48 -4.75 -9.62
CA LYS A 279 31.00 -3.49 -10.14
C LYS A 279 29.84 -2.59 -10.62
N TRP A 280 29.95 -1.28 -10.36
CA TRP A 280 28.96 -0.32 -10.83
C TRP A 280 28.86 -0.28 -12.36
N ASN A 281 29.97 -0.42 -13.08
CA ASN A 281 30.01 -0.45 -14.55
C ASN A 281 29.25 -1.64 -15.18
N THR A 282 28.88 -2.66 -14.37
CA THR A 282 27.98 -3.74 -14.82
C THR A 282 26.50 -3.41 -14.65
N VAL A 283 26.19 -2.37 -13.89
CA VAL A 283 24.83 -1.97 -13.53
C VAL A 283 24.37 -0.71 -14.30
N ALA A 284 25.29 0.25 -14.47
CA ALA A 284 25.03 1.54 -15.11
C ALA A 284 26.32 2.09 -15.76
N GLU A 285 26.14 3.05 -16.66
CA GLU A 285 27.23 3.89 -17.18
C GLU A 285 27.67 4.91 -16.13
N ARG A 286 28.78 5.60 -16.37
CA ARG A 286 29.27 6.64 -15.46
C ARG A 286 28.27 7.81 -15.40
N PRO A 287 27.85 8.27 -14.22
CA PRO A 287 27.08 9.50 -14.09
C PRO A 287 27.98 10.72 -14.39
N THR A 288 27.47 11.64 -15.16
CA THR A 288 28.22 12.81 -15.65
C THR A 288 27.47 14.12 -15.42
N THR A 289 27.12 14.79 -16.48
CA THR A 289 26.30 16.02 -16.45
C THR A 289 25.11 15.80 -17.37
N SER A 290 23.91 16.06 -16.88
CA SER A 290 22.69 15.97 -17.68
C SER A 290 22.69 16.99 -18.82
N GLU A 291 21.99 16.70 -19.87
CA GLU A 291 21.80 17.65 -20.96
C GLU A 291 21.12 18.93 -20.49
N TYR A 292 20.16 18.80 -19.58
CA TYR A 292 19.44 19.94 -19.00
C TYR A 292 20.40 20.92 -18.30
N VAL A 293 21.25 20.41 -17.42
CA VAL A 293 22.20 21.24 -16.64
C VAL A 293 23.35 21.72 -17.51
N SER A 294 23.84 20.88 -18.45
CA SER A 294 24.90 21.26 -19.40
C SER A 294 24.50 22.46 -20.26
N ASN A 295 23.25 22.47 -20.76
CA ASN A 295 22.72 23.59 -21.55
C ASN A 295 22.58 24.91 -20.75
N ARG A 296 22.62 24.85 -19.42
CA ARG A 296 22.56 25.97 -18.48
C ARG A 296 23.92 26.32 -17.87
N GLY A 297 25.00 25.72 -18.38
CA GLY A 297 26.36 26.00 -17.91
C GLY A 297 26.72 25.37 -16.56
N GLY A 298 25.85 24.54 -15.99
CA GLY A 298 26.12 23.76 -14.79
C GLY A 298 26.86 22.45 -15.09
N ARG A 299 27.31 21.72 -14.04
CA ARG A 299 28.12 20.49 -14.18
C ARG A 299 27.97 19.54 -13.01
N PHE A 300 28.17 18.24 -13.29
CA PHE A 300 28.30 17.13 -12.33
C PHE A 300 27.03 16.85 -11.52
N ASP A 301 25.89 17.06 -12.11
CA ASP A 301 24.60 16.90 -11.46
C ASP A 301 24.09 15.45 -11.45
N GLU A 302 24.53 14.59 -12.38
CA GLU A 302 23.97 13.25 -12.48
C GLU A 302 24.30 12.36 -11.28
N VAL A 303 23.30 11.56 -10.90
CA VAL A 303 23.36 10.58 -9.81
C VAL A 303 22.55 9.33 -10.18
N HIS A 304 23.03 8.17 -9.77
CA HIS A 304 22.30 6.90 -9.86
C HIS A 304 21.91 6.43 -8.47
N VAL A 305 20.70 5.91 -8.35
CA VAL A 305 20.16 5.32 -7.12
C VAL A 305 19.73 3.89 -7.42
N VAL A 306 20.21 2.93 -6.64
CA VAL A 306 19.86 1.51 -6.78
C VAL A 306 19.31 1.01 -5.45
N VAL A 307 18.17 0.35 -5.50
CA VAL A 307 17.49 -0.24 -4.35
C VAL A 307 17.68 -1.75 -4.37
N ILE A 308 18.11 -2.32 -3.25
CA ILE A 308 18.54 -3.71 -3.16
C ILE A 308 17.92 -4.37 -1.93
N ASP A 309 17.35 -5.55 -2.08
CA ASP A 309 16.92 -6.41 -0.98
C ASP A 309 18.15 -7.11 -0.36
N ALA A 310 18.88 -6.41 0.50
CA ALA A 310 20.15 -6.90 1.03
C ALA A 310 20.01 -8.11 1.96
N LYS A 311 18.86 -8.29 2.59
CA LYS A 311 18.57 -9.40 3.52
C LYS A 311 17.58 -10.43 2.97
N GLY A 312 16.98 -10.19 1.82
CA GLY A 312 15.93 -11.07 1.27
C GLY A 312 14.58 -10.92 1.97
N THR A 313 14.34 -9.80 2.63
CA THR A 313 13.09 -9.56 3.37
C THR A 313 11.89 -9.33 2.46
N VAL A 314 12.12 -8.78 1.28
CA VAL A 314 11.08 -8.47 0.29
C VAL A 314 10.90 -9.63 -0.69
N THR A 315 11.98 -10.07 -1.34
CA THR A 315 11.92 -11.07 -2.42
C THR A 315 12.14 -12.50 -1.96
N GLY A 316 12.63 -12.70 -0.74
CA GLY A 316 13.12 -13.98 -0.24
C GLY A 316 14.57 -14.31 -0.65
N ASN A 317 15.17 -13.51 -1.54
CA ASN A 317 16.54 -13.73 -2.05
C ASN A 317 17.40 -12.50 -1.75
N ALA A 318 18.36 -12.65 -0.82
CA ALA A 318 19.27 -11.57 -0.48
C ALA A 318 20.16 -11.17 -1.70
N GLY A 319 20.33 -9.87 -1.88
CA GLY A 319 21.12 -9.28 -2.96
C GLY A 319 20.37 -9.02 -4.26
N THR A 320 19.06 -9.25 -4.28
CA THR A 320 18.22 -8.92 -5.45
C THR A 320 18.11 -7.40 -5.61
N ILE A 321 18.42 -6.90 -6.81
CA ILE A 321 18.17 -5.50 -7.14
C ILE A 321 16.66 -5.33 -7.37
N LEU A 322 16.03 -4.48 -6.55
CA LEU A 322 14.61 -4.16 -6.63
C LEU A 322 14.35 -3.09 -7.69
N GLU A 323 15.11 -1.99 -7.62
CA GLU A 323 14.93 -0.85 -8.52
C GLU A 323 16.27 -0.28 -8.98
N LYS A 324 16.27 0.31 -10.18
CA LYS A 324 17.39 1.07 -10.73
C LYS A 324 16.88 2.41 -11.24
N HIS A 325 17.27 3.49 -10.61
CA HIS A 325 16.96 4.84 -11.00
C HIS A 325 18.25 5.50 -11.47
N LEU A 326 18.40 5.63 -12.78
CA LEU A 326 19.63 6.04 -13.43
C LEU A 326 19.50 7.44 -14.06
N ASN A 327 20.63 8.16 -14.16
CA ASN A 327 20.72 9.48 -14.77
C ASN A 327 19.76 10.50 -14.16
N LEU A 328 19.57 10.42 -12.83
CA LEU A 328 18.81 11.43 -12.09
C LEU A 328 19.67 12.66 -11.87
N SER A 329 19.07 13.83 -11.70
CA SER A 329 19.77 15.08 -11.48
C SER A 329 19.69 15.55 -10.02
N LYS A 330 20.74 16.17 -9.52
CA LYS A 330 20.77 16.88 -8.23
C LYS A 330 20.07 18.24 -8.33
N ALA A 331 19.91 18.79 -9.55
CA ALA A 331 19.25 20.06 -9.80
C ALA A 331 17.73 19.93 -9.63
N LYS A 332 17.14 20.78 -8.80
CA LYS A 332 15.71 20.69 -8.46
C LYS A 332 14.78 21.06 -9.64
N ASP A 333 15.28 21.81 -10.61
CA ASP A 333 14.58 22.24 -11.83
C ASP A 333 14.81 21.32 -13.04
N ALA A 334 15.60 20.24 -12.88
CA ALA A 334 15.97 19.38 -13.99
C ALA A 334 14.81 18.49 -14.47
N GLU A 335 14.69 18.41 -15.79
CA GLU A 335 13.69 17.60 -16.50
C GLU A 335 14.35 16.75 -17.60
N PHE A 336 13.88 15.50 -17.80
CA PHE A 336 14.24 14.68 -18.97
C PHE A 336 13.61 15.23 -20.25
N SER A 337 12.38 15.70 -20.13
CA SER A 337 11.58 16.39 -21.15
C SER A 337 10.55 17.25 -20.44
N ALA A 338 9.93 18.18 -21.14
CA ALA A 338 8.95 19.09 -20.55
C ALA A 338 7.87 18.35 -19.75
N GLY A 339 7.81 18.60 -18.44
CA GLY A 339 6.89 17.99 -17.50
C GLY A 339 7.29 16.58 -16.99
N SER A 340 8.49 16.08 -17.33
CA SER A 340 9.02 14.81 -16.80
C SER A 340 10.21 15.10 -15.88
N PRO A 341 10.04 15.07 -14.55
CA PRO A 341 11.09 15.46 -13.63
C PRO A 341 12.29 14.51 -13.69
N GLN A 342 13.49 15.07 -13.81
CA GLN A 342 14.77 14.37 -13.66
C GLN A 342 15.34 14.55 -12.25
N TYR A 343 14.86 15.53 -11.50
CA TYR A 343 15.29 15.79 -10.14
C TYR A 343 15.07 14.57 -9.24
N TRP A 344 16.15 14.08 -8.62
CA TRP A 344 16.20 12.78 -7.96
C TRP A 344 15.12 12.57 -6.88
N ARG A 345 14.80 13.61 -6.07
CA ARG A 345 13.76 13.51 -5.04
C ARG A 345 12.36 13.38 -5.66
N LYS A 346 12.02 14.30 -6.57
CA LYS A 346 10.70 14.27 -7.23
C LYS A 346 10.51 13.04 -8.11
N TYR A 347 11.61 12.56 -8.72
CA TYR A 347 11.58 11.32 -9.47
C TYR A 347 11.32 10.10 -8.57
N LEU A 348 12.01 9.97 -7.43
CA LEU A 348 11.78 8.88 -6.48
C LEU A 348 10.40 8.95 -5.84
N GLU A 349 9.86 10.13 -5.58
CA GLU A 349 8.50 10.31 -5.07
C GLU A 349 7.45 9.65 -5.97
N THR A 350 7.61 9.74 -7.30
CA THR A 350 6.62 9.26 -8.25
C THR A 350 6.92 7.88 -8.82
N ASN A 351 8.19 7.50 -8.95
CA ASN A 351 8.61 6.30 -9.69
C ASN A 351 9.20 5.19 -8.80
N SER A 352 9.59 5.45 -7.56
CA SER A 352 10.02 4.40 -6.65
C SER A 352 8.84 3.82 -5.88
N GLU A 353 8.80 2.51 -5.74
CA GLU A 353 7.84 1.80 -4.88
C GLU A 353 8.32 1.72 -3.42
N TYR A 354 9.63 1.89 -3.18
CA TYR A 354 10.26 1.64 -1.88
C TYR A 354 10.74 2.90 -1.17
N LEU A 355 11.08 3.97 -1.88
CA LEU A 355 11.81 5.10 -1.32
C LEU A 355 11.21 6.48 -1.59
N PHE A 356 11.36 7.35 -0.59
CA PHE A 356 11.34 8.80 -0.74
C PHE A 356 12.77 9.34 -0.67
N GLY A 357 13.10 10.34 -1.51
CA GLY A 357 14.31 11.12 -1.42
C GLY A 357 14.20 12.17 -0.32
N GLY A 358 15.26 12.36 0.45
CA GLY A 358 15.34 13.33 1.54
C GLY A 358 16.36 14.43 1.29
N SER A 359 17.38 14.54 2.13
CA SER A 359 18.49 15.49 2.00
C SER A 359 19.69 14.90 1.28
N ALA A 360 20.59 15.74 0.81
CA ALA A 360 21.88 15.29 0.27
C ALA A 360 22.58 14.32 1.23
N PRO A 361 23.29 13.31 0.70
CA PRO A 361 24.08 12.39 1.53
C PRO A 361 25.14 13.11 2.36
N VAL A 362 25.45 12.57 3.53
CA VAL A 362 26.54 13.09 4.36
C VAL A 362 27.89 12.83 3.70
N GLY A 363 28.79 13.80 3.71
CA GLY A 363 30.16 13.65 3.21
C GLY A 363 30.33 14.05 1.74
N VAL A 364 29.41 14.84 1.20
CA VAL A 364 29.61 15.47 -0.12
C VAL A 364 30.86 16.33 -0.15
N VAL A 365 31.55 16.35 -1.28
CA VAL A 365 32.81 17.07 -1.51
C VAL A 365 32.59 18.07 -2.62
N THR A 366 32.94 19.32 -2.37
CA THR A 366 32.93 20.40 -3.35
C THR A 366 33.84 20.06 -4.53
N THR A 367 33.30 20.12 -5.74
CA THR A 367 34.01 19.93 -7.00
C THR A 367 34.19 21.22 -7.80
N GLY A 368 33.60 22.31 -7.31
CA GLY A 368 33.79 23.64 -7.86
C GLY A 368 35.18 24.21 -7.51
N PHE A 369 35.93 24.63 -8.52
CA PHE A 369 37.24 25.21 -8.35
C PHE A 369 37.45 26.37 -9.33
N SER A 370 37.71 27.56 -8.78
CA SER A 370 37.88 28.77 -9.59
C SER A 370 39.16 28.74 -10.45
N ALA A 371 39.23 29.63 -11.41
CA ALA A 371 40.45 29.87 -12.21
C ALA A 371 41.68 30.16 -11.35
N ASN A 372 41.49 30.73 -10.15
CA ASN A 372 42.56 31.02 -9.18
C ASN A 372 42.77 29.90 -8.15
N TYR A 373 42.23 28.69 -8.40
CA TYR A 373 42.28 27.52 -7.51
C TYR A 373 41.67 27.75 -6.13
N THR A 374 40.69 28.66 -6.02
CA THR A 374 39.85 28.79 -4.83
C THR A 374 38.64 27.92 -4.99
N LEU A 375 38.20 27.25 -3.91
CA LEU A 375 36.97 26.47 -3.94
C LEU A 375 35.77 27.35 -4.31
N ALA A 376 34.87 26.85 -5.12
CA ALA A 376 33.62 27.54 -5.40
C ALA A 376 32.80 27.71 -4.10
N ALA A 377 32.02 28.76 -4.04
CA ALA A 377 31.06 28.92 -2.96
C ALA A 377 29.98 27.82 -3.08
N ASP A 378 29.37 27.49 -1.95
CA ASP A 378 28.31 26.52 -1.72
C ASP A 378 27.50 26.12 -2.98
N THR A 379 27.73 24.92 -3.46
CA THR A 379 27.16 24.36 -4.68
C THR A 379 26.48 23.03 -4.42
N GLY A 380 25.81 22.96 -3.28
CA GLY A 380 25.15 21.75 -2.77
C GLY A 380 24.03 21.24 -3.66
N TRP A 381 23.58 20.04 -3.34
CA TRP A 381 22.41 19.43 -3.95
C TRP A 381 21.14 20.29 -3.74
N ASP A 382 20.10 20.04 -4.55
CA ASP A 382 18.79 20.68 -4.41
C ASP A 382 18.74 22.18 -4.79
N GLN A 383 19.72 22.65 -5.59
CA GLN A 383 19.72 24.00 -6.20
C GLN A 383 19.28 23.95 -7.66
N ASP A 384 18.94 25.10 -8.25
CA ASP A 384 18.67 25.21 -9.69
C ASP A 384 19.93 24.93 -10.51
N GLY A 385 19.76 24.37 -11.72
CA GLY A 385 20.89 23.90 -12.53
C GLY A 385 21.73 24.97 -13.22
N GLU A 386 21.31 26.26 -13.19
CA GLU A 386 21.98 27.32 -13.94
C GLU A 386 23.34 27.74 -13.35
N GLY A 387 24.40 27.43 -14.08
CA GLY A 387 25.78 27.83 -13.72
C GLY A 387 26.35 27.10 -12.51
N ILE A 388 25.68 26.10 -11.97
CA ILE A 388 26.08 25.41 -10.74
C ILE A 388 27.06 24.25 -11.04
N ILE A 389 28.12 24.18 -10.26
CA ILE A 389 29.04 23.01 -10.21
C ILE A 389 28.67 22.21 -8.95
N PHE A 390 27.92 21.09 -9.16
CA PHE A 390 27.35 20.34 -8.06
C PHE A 390 28.41 19.57 -7.26
N ASP A 391 28.29 19.62 -5.93
CA ASP A 391 29.05 18.80 -5.00
C ASP A 391 28.80 17.32 -5.23
N THR A 392 29.78 16.49 -4.94
CA THR A 392 29.74 15.05 -5.22
C THR A 392 30.00 14.22 -3.97
N ILE A 393 29.40 13.03 -3.90
CA ILE A 393 29.55 12.06 -2.82
C ILE A 393 30.50 10.91 -3.20
N GLY A 394 30.53 10.55 -4.46
CA GLY A 394 31.15 9.32 -4.93
C GLY A 394 30.20 8.15 -4.76
N THR A 395 30.57 7.19 -3.92
CA THR A 395 29.73 6.02 -3.63
C THR A 395 29.23 6.05 -2.21
N MET A 396 27.92 5.94 -2.03
CA MET A 396 27.25 5.70 -0.77
C MET A 396 26.58 4.32 -0.81
N ASN A 397 26.70 3.54 0.25
CA ASN A 397 25.97 2.29 0.45
C ASN A 397 25.40 2.31 1.87
N GLY A 398 24.10 2.51 1.99
CA GLY A 398 23.39 2.57 3.26
C GLY A 398 22.34 1.47 3.35
N VAL A 399 22.19 0.83 4.50
CA VAL A 399 21.04 -0.03 4.79
C VAL A 399 20.03 0.79 5.58
N LEU A 400 18.78 0.75 5.18
CA LEU A 400 17.70 1.37 5.92
C LEU A 400 17.63 0.79 7.34
N SER A 401 17.48 1.63 8.31
CA SER A 401 17.39 1.30 9.74
C SER A 401 16.42 2.21 10.46
N GLY A 402 16.01 1.84 11.66
CA GLY A 402 15.07 2.64 12.45
C GLY A 402 13.60 2.43 12.10
N GLY A 403 13.28 1.58 11.12
CA GLY A 403 11.92 1.15 10.86
C GLY A 403 11.40 0.29 12.01
N THR A 404 10.23 0.63 12.55
CA THR A 404 9.60 -0.06 13.67
C THR A 404 8.14 -0.39 13.38
N ASP A 405 7.68 -1.48 13.98
CA ASP A 405 6.32 -1.97 13.89
C ASP A 405 5.45 -1.43 15.03
N TYR A 406 4.25 -1.97 15.18
CA TYR A 406 3.27 -1.57 16.18
C TYR A 406 3.81 -1.69 17.62
N ALA A 407 3.58 -0.64 18.44
CA ALA A 407 4.07 -0.58 19.82
C ALA A 407 3.32 -1.56 20.76
N HIS A 408 2.05 -1.84 20.47
CA HIS A 408 1.22 -2.75 21.28
C HIS A 408 1.50 -4.24 21.05
N LYS A 409 2.47 -4.55 20.21
CA LYS A 409 2.90 -5.89 19.85
C LYS A 409 3.26 -6.78 21.06
N SER A 410 3.87 -6.20 22.09
CA SER A 410 4.29 -6.92 23.31
C SER A 410 3.16 -7.22 24.30
N ASP A 411 2.03 -6.54 24.20
CA ASP A 411 0.93 -6.65 25.13
C ASP A 411 0.01 -7.85 24.87
N LEU A 412 0.23 -8.54 23.78
CA LEU A 412 -0.55 -9.70 23.32
C LEU A 412 -0.53 -10.89 24.26
N ASN A 413 0.50 -11.02 25.07
CA ASN A 413 0.65 -12.17 25.98
C ASN A 413 -0.17 -12.05 27.24
N THR A 414 -0.81 -10.93 27.49
CA THR A 414 -1.56 -10.66 28.70
C THR A 414 -3.02 -10.32 28.39
N THR A 415 -3.82 -11.30 28.02
CA THR A 415 -5.29 -11.16 28.02
C THR A 415 -5.92 -10.32 26.91
N GLY A 416 -5.57 -10.57 25.66
CA GLY A 416 -6.40 -10.13 24.54
C GLY A 416 -6.27 -8.65 24.17
N ALA A 417 -5.06 -8.08 24.25
CA ALA A 417 -4.78 -6.76 23.71
C ALA A 417 -4.81 -6.77 22.18
N LEU A 418 -5.30 -5.69 21.59
CA LEU A 418 -5.21 -5.47 20.14
C LEU A 418 -3.75 -5.17 19.76
N ASN A 419 -3.35 -5.57 18.56
CA ASN A 419 -1.99 -5.34 18.07
C ASN A 419 -1.71 -3.89 17.71
N SER A 420 -2.76 -3.12 17.37
CA SER A 420 -2.75 -1.67 17.30
C SER A 420 -3.70 -1.12 18.36
N GLY A 421 -3.55 0.15 18.73
CA GLY A 421 -4.45 0.80 19.67
C GLY A 421 -5.92 0.70 19.22
N LEU A 422 -6.84 0.56 20.16
CA LEU A 422 -8.27 0.57 19.87
C LEU A 422 -8.69 1.91 19.22
N ASP A 423 -8.12 3.01 19.66
CA ASP A 423 -8.34 4.36 19.14
C ASP A 423 -7.86 4.49 17.69
N ASP A 424 -6.72 3.89 17.35
CA ASP A 424 -6.20 3.86 15.99
C ASP A 424 -7.10 3.03 15.06
N LEU A 425 -7.60 1.88 15.52
CA LEU A 425 -8.57 1.07 14.77
C LEU A 425 -9.89 1.82 14.57
N ILE A 426 -10.42 2.44 15.62
CA ILE A 426 -11.66 3.25 15.57
C ILE A 426 -11.48 4.41 14.60
N SER A 427 -10.33 5.08 14.61
CA SER A 427 -10.00 6.17 13.68
C SER A 427 -9.94 5.66 12.24
N GLY A 428 -9.32 4.50 12.01
CA GLY A 428 -9.26 3.86 10.70
C GLY A 428 -10.65 3.53 10.14
N TYR A 429 -11.54 2.94 10.94
CA TYR A 429 -12.94 2.71 10.52
C TYR A 429 -13.73 4.01 10.35
N GLY A 430 -13.33 5.10 10.99
CA GLY A 430 -13.88 6.43 10.78
C GLY A 430 -13.71 6.93 9.33
N LEU A 431 -12.68 6.49 8.62
CA LEU A 431 -12.48 6.83 7.21
C LEU A 431 -13.58 6.29 6.30
N PHE A 432 -14.22 5.20 6.69
CA PHE A 432 -15.36 4.62 5.97
C PHE A 432 -16.70 5.32 6.26
N GLU A 433 -16.76 6.32 7.15
CA GLU A 433 -17.98 7.06 7.42
C GLU A 433 -18.43 7.98 6.27
N ASN A 434 -17.49 8.35 5.39
CA ASN A 434 -17.75 9.19 4.24
C ASN A 434 -18.07 8.32 3.02
N ASP A 435 -19.35 8.19 2.69
CA ASP A 435 -19.88 7.42 1.56
C ASP A 435 -19.48 7.99 0.20
N THR A 436 -19.19 9.28 0.12
CA THR A 436 -18.76 9.93 -1.13
C THR A 436 -17.27 9.73 -1.43
N ALA A 437 -16.44 9.51 -0.40
CA ALA A 437 -15.00 9.34 -0.54
C ALA A 437 -14.60 7.87 -0.77
N VAL A 438 -15.28 6.94 -0.06
CA VAL A 438 -14.92 5.51 -0.10
C VAL A 438 -16.18 4.67 -0.26
N ASN A 439 -16.23 3.89 -1.34
CA ASN A 439 -17.30 2.92 -1.55
C ASN A 439 -17.02 1.63 -0.78
N VAL A 440 -17.92 1.23 0.11
CA VAL A 440 -17.83 0.00 0.91
C VAL A 440 -19.24 -0.53 1.20
N ASP A 441 -19.51 -1.78 0.83
CA ASP A 441 -20.76 -2.49 1.11
C ASP A 441 -20.70 -3.33 2.39
N PHE A 442 -19.51 -3.83 2.74
CA PHE A 442 -19.29 -4.73 3.88
C PHE A 442 -18.18 -4.21 4.77
N LEU A 443 -18.42 -4.12 6.06
CA LEU A 443 -17.41 -3.77 7.06
C LEU A 443 -17.01 -5.03 7.83
N LEU A 444 -15.77 -5.45 7.67
CA LEU A 444 -15.20 -6.63 8.31
C LEU A 444 -14.50 -6.19 9.60
N GLN A 445 -14.80 -6.88 10.71
CA GLN A 445 -14.13 -6.62 11.99
C GLN A 445 -12.63 -6.98 11.94
N GLY A 446 -12.26 -8.00 11.15
CA GLY A 446 -10.90 -8.52 11.15
C GLY A 446 -10.60 -9.29 12.42
N SER A 447 -9.52 -8.91 13.11
CA SER A 447 -9.13 -9.54 14.39
C SER A 447 -10.14 -9.30 15.50
N SER A 448 -10.29 -10.30 16.35
CA SER A 448 -11.13 -10.28 17.56
C SER A 448 -10.30 -10.51 18.83
N GLN A 449 -9.05 -10.09 18.84
CA GLN A 449 -8.07 -10.34 19.92
C GLN A 449 -8.21 -9.43 21.13
N GLY A 450 -8.86 -8.29 21.02
CA GLY A 450 -8.84 -7.21 22.02
C GLY A 450 -9.48 -7.49 23.37
N GLY A 451 -9.79 -8.73 23.69
CA GLY A 451 -10.60 -9.08 24.84
C GLY A 451 -12.07 -8.70 24.65
N GLU A 452 -12.91 -8.96 25.63
CA GLU A 452 -14.35 -8.75 25.51
C GLU A 452 -14.72 -7.29 25.31
N GLU A 453 -14.17 -6.38 26.12
CA GLU A 453 -14.54 -4.97 26.12
C GLU A 453 -14.06 -4.23 24.85
N ASN A 454 -12.79 -4.43 24.47
CA ASN A 454 -12.21 -3.79 23.29
C ASN A 454 -12.87 -4.30 22.01
N THR A 455 -13.10 -5.62 21.91
CA THR A 455 -13.79 -6.23 20.76
C THR A 455 -15.23 -5.72 20.64
N ARG A 456 -15.93 -5.56 21.77
CA ARG A 456 -17.29 -4.99 21.80
C ARG A 456 -17.30 -3.51 21.42
N ALA A 457 -16.32 -2.72 21.86
CA ALA A 457 -16.19 -1.31 21.50
C ALA A 457 -15.93 -1.15 19.99
N LEU A 458 -15.03 -1.98 19.42
CA LEU A 458 -14.78 -2.01 17.98
C LEU A 458 -16.04 -2.42 17.20
N ALA A 459 -16.73 -3.48 17.62
CA ALA A 459 -17.98 -3.92 17.03
C ALA A 459 -19.04 -2.81 17.03
N THR A 460 -19.18 -2.09 18.13
CA THR A 460 -20.12 -0.95 18.26
C THR A 460 -19.75 0.16 17.27
N LYS A 461 -18.47 0.44 17.06
CA LYS A 461 -18.01 1.43 16.07
C LYS A 461 -18.38 1.01 14.64
N LEU A 462 -18.12 -0.25 14.26
CA LEU A 462 -18.48 -0.77 12.94
C LEU A 462 -19.99 -0.66 12.68
N ILE A 463 -20.78 -1.04 13.67
CA ILE A 463 -22.25 -0.93 13.58
C ILE A 463 -22.68 0.54 13.40
N ALA A 464 -22.09 1.46 14.17
CA ALA A 464 -22.39 2.89 14.07
C ALA A 464 -22.02 3.46 12.68
N VAL A 465 -20.89 3.03 12.09
CA VAL A 465 -20.50 3.40 10.72
C VAL A 465 -21.54 2.86 9.71
N ALA A 466 -21.92 1.59 9.81
CA ALA A 466 -22.90 0.97 8.92
C ALA A 466 -24.28 1.65 9.03
N GLU A 467 -24.74 1.99 10.24
CA GLU A 467 -26.01 2.70 10.47
C GLU A 467 -26.00 4.15 9.96
N LYS A 468 -24.84 4.81 10.03
CA LYS A 468 -24.69 6.17 9.50
C LYS A 468 -24.71 6.17 7.98
N ARG A 469 -24.02 5.24 7.35
CA ARG A 469 -23.96 5.09 5.89
C ARG A 469 -25.28 4.59 5.29
N LYS A 470 -25.90 3.57 5.90
CA LYS A 470 -27.08 2.82 5.45
C LYS A 470 -26.90 1.96 4.19
N ASP A 471 -25.78 2.07 3.51
CA ASP A 471 -25.38 1.30 2.32
C ASP A 471 -24.47 0.12 2.67
N ALA A 472 -23.98 0.01 3.91
CA ALA A 472 -23.04 -1.01 4.34
C ALA A 472 -23.60 -1.91 5.47
N ILE A 473 -23.00 -3.10 5.63
CA ILE A 473 -23.31 -4.07 6.69
C ILE A 473 -22.03 -4.45 7.43
N ALA A 474 -22.08 -4.46 8.78
CA ALA A 474 -20.97 -4.88 9.63
C ALA A 474 -21.03 -6.39 9.95
N PHE A 475 -19.87 -7.07 9.81
CA PHE A 475 -19.70 -8.50 10.11
C PHE A 475 -18.82 -8.65 11.35
N ILE A 476 -19.36 -9.31 12.38
CA ILE A 476 -18.77 -9.32 13.71
C ILE A 476 -18.69 -10.73 14.25
N SER A 477 -17.46 -11.11 14.69
CA SER A 477 -17.15 -12.34 15.39
C SER A 477 -16.99 -12.06 16.89
N PRO A 478 -17.25 -13.05 17.77
CA PRO A 478 -16.96 -12.93 19.19
C PRO A 478 -15.46 -12.81 19.47
N TYR A 479 -15.09 -12.31 20.64
CA TYR A 479 -13.67 -12.20 21.02
C TYR A 479 -13.02 -13.59 21.17
N ARG A 480 -11.72 -13.67 20.85
CA ARG A 480 -11.00 -14.95 20.78
C ARG A 480 -11.03 -15.74 22.09
N ALA A 481 -10.80 -15.08 23.22
CA ALA A 481 -10.78 -15.74 24.53
C ALA A 481 -12.16 -16.28 24.98
N ALA A 482 -13.25 -15.95 24.28
CA ALA A 482 -14.55 -16.61 24.49
C ALA A 482 -14.54 -18.10 24.15
N MET A 483 -13.58 -18.55 23.34
CA MET A 483 -13.53 -19.91 22.79
C MET A 483 -12.20 -20.59 22.98
N ILE A 484 -11.10 -19.86 22.85
CA ILE A 484 -9.76 -20.40 22.67
C ILE A 484 -8.87 -19.89 23.79
N THR A 485 -8.24 -20.79 24.51
CA THR A 485 -7.25 -20.44 25.53
C THR A 485 -5.97 -20.02 24.82
N ASP A 486 -5.52 -18.80 25.08
CA ASP A 486 -4.29 -18.30 24.48
C ASP A 486 -3.06 -19.00 25.05
N THR A 487 -2.25 -19.50 24.14
CA THR A 487 -0.91 -20.03 24.44
C THR A 487 0.08 -19.38 23.46
N THR A 488 1.36 -19.39 23.80
CA THR A 488 2.43 -18.94 22.90
C THR A 488 2.57 -19.84 21.65
N ASP A 489 2.07 -21.07 21.74
CA ASP A 489 2.03 -22.04 20.67
C ASP A 489 0.58 -22.21 20.18
N GLU A 490 0.28 -21.72 18.98
CA GLU A 490 -1.05 -21.79 18.38
C GLU A 490 -1.54 -23.21 18.16
N GLU A 491 -0.65 -24.17 17.89
CA GLU A 491 -1.00 -25.58 17.73
C GLU A 491 -1.37 -26.23 19.07
N ALA A 492 -0.85 -25.72 20.18
CA ALA A 492 -1.16 -26.13 21.52
C ALA A 492 -2.36 -25.38 22.13
N ALA A 493 -2.96 -24.44 21.42
CA ALA A 493 -4.14 -23.72 21.89
C ALA A 493 -5.30 -24.68 22.15
N THR A 494 -5.88 -24.61 23.34
CA THR A 494 -7.00 -25.45 23.75
C THR A 494 -8.33 -24.73 23.60
N VAL A 495 -9.34 -25.45 23.15
CA VAL A 495 -10.71 -24.92 23.02
C VAL A 495 -11.46 -25.15 24.32
N LEU A 496 -12.24 -24.18 24.77
CA LEU A 496 -13.11 -24.27 25.94
C LEU A 496 -14.22 -25.32 25.72
N SER A 497 -14.99 -25.63 26.75
CA SER A 497 -16.15 -26.52 26.60
C SER A 497 -17.23 -25.84 25.76
N ASP A 498 -17.99 -26.63 25.00
CA ASP A 498 -19.09 -26.13 24.16
C ASP A 498 -20.15 -25.35 24.95
N ALA A 499 -20.36 -25.69 26.22
CA ALA A 499 -21.28 -25.01 27.12
C ALA A 499 -20.75 -23.61 27.47
N ASP A 500 -19.50 -23.52 27.89
CA ASP A 500 -18.84 -22.24 28.23
C ASP A 500 -18.79 -21.33 27.03
N ILE A 501 -18.44 -21.87 25.86
CA ILE A 501 -18.40 -21.09 24.61
C ILE A 501 -19.78 -20.53 24.28
N THR A 502 -20.82 -21.36 24.41
CA THR A 502 -22.20 -20.89 24.13
C THR A 502 -22.57 -19.70 25.02
N ASP A 503 -22.29 -19.81 26.31
CA ASP A 503 -22.58 -18.74 27.28
C ASP A 503 -21.75 -17.50 27.02
N ASN A 504 -20.44 -17.64 26.78
CA ASN A 504 -19.53 -16.54 26.48
C ASN A 504 -19.95 -15.77 25.23
N VAL A 505 -20.31 -16.49 24.15
CA VAL A 505 -20.74 -15.87 22.90
C VAL A 505 -22.05 -15.10 23.08
N ILE A 506 -23.02 -15.68 23.78
CA ILE A 506 -24.30 -15.02 24.05
C ILE A 506 -24.07 -13.76 24.91
N ASN A 507 -23.29 -13.86 25.98
CA ASN A 507 -22.97 -12.75 26.88
C ASN A 507 -22.21 -11.62 26.16
N PHE A 508 -21.37 -11.95 25.17
CA PHE A 508 -20.67 -10.96 24.36
C PHE A 508 -21.64 -10.13 23.48
N PHE A 509 -22.59 -10.79 22.79
CA PHE A 509 -23.49 -10.11 21.86
C PHE A 509 -24.74 -9.48 22.51
N ASP A 510 -25.13 -9.95 23.70
CA ASP A 510 -26.36 -9.47 24.37
C ASP A 510 -26.36 -7.95 24.63
N PRO A 511 -25.25 -7.32 25.13
CA PRO A 511 -25.20 -5.89 25.37
C PRO A 511 -25.09 -5.04 24.11
N ILE A 512 -24.80 -5.63 22.95
CA ILE A 512 -24.67 -4.88 21.69
C ILE A 512 -26.06 -4.41 21.22
N ASN A 513 -26.14 -3.13 20.87
CA ASN A 513 -27.37 -2.51 20.41
C ASN A 513 -27.99 -3.27 19.22
N SER A 514 -29.33 -3.28 19.21
CA SER A 514 -30.09 -3.92 18.14
C SER A 514 -29.93 -3.15 16.83
N SER A 515 -29.36 -3.80 15.81
CA SER A 515 -29.17 -3.21 14.48
C SER A 515 -29.44 -4.22 13.37
N SER A 516 -30.12 -3.80 12.32
CA SER A 516 -30.29 -4.61 11.12
C SER A 516 -29.08 -4.52 10.17
N TYR A 517 -28.17 -3.59 10.43
CA TYR A 517 -26.92 -3.40 9.69
C TYR A 517 -25.73 -4.18 10.27
N ALA A 518 -25.99 -5.15 11.15
CA ALA A 518 -24.99 -6.02 11.74
C ALA A 518 -25.33 -7.49 11.51
N ILE A 519 -24.31 -8.33 11.35
CA ILE A 519 -24.40 -9.78 11.24
C ILE A 519 -23.41 -10.39 12.23
N PHE A 520 -23.90 -11.25 13.12
CA PHE A 520 -23.11 -11.90 14.17
C PHE A 520 -22.89 -13.36 13.82
N ASP A 521 -21.65 -13.82 13.90
CA ASP A 521 -21.30 -15.23 13.72
C ASP A 521 -20.95 -15.94 15.04
N SER A 522 -20.82 -17.26 14.99
CA SER A 522 -20.61 -18.10 16.18
C SER A 522 -19.16 -18.40 16.49
N GLY A 523 -18.17 -17.82 15.75
CA GLY A 523 -16.80 -18.02 16.21
C GLY A 523 -15.66 -18.14 15.23
N TYR A 524 -14.88 -19.22 15.33
CA TYR A 524 -13.57 -19.38 14.69
C TYR A 524 -13.49 -20.65 13.87
N LYS A 525 -12.84 -20.59 12.70
CA LYS A 525 -12.38 -21.74 11.92
C LYS A 525 -10.91 -22.04 12.18
N TYR A 526 -10.51 -23.29 12.02
CA TYR A 526 -9.13 -23.74 12.04
C TYR A 526 -8.68 -24.01 10.61
N MET A 527 -7.66 -23.27 10.16
CA MET A 527 -7.17 -23.33 8.79
C MET A 527 -5.66 -23.45 8.73
N PHE A 528 -5.14 -23.91 7.60
CA PHE A 528 -3.71 -23.94 7.33
C PHE A 528 -3.22 -22.56 6.86
N ASP A 529 -2.22 -22.03 7.56
CA ASP A 529 -1.51 -20.81 7.17
C ASP A 529 -0.23 -21.19 6.42
N ARG A 530 -0.24 -20.98 5.12
CA ARG A 530 0.88 -21.27 4.22
C ARG A 530 2.13 -20.42 4.49
N PHE A 531 1.98 -19.25 5.11
CA PHE A 531 3.08 -18.32 5.37
C PHE A 531 3.90 -18.72 6.58
N SER A 532 3.24 -19.30 7.60
CA SER A 532 3.90 -19.83 8.80
C SER A 532 4.12 -21.35 8.76
N ASN A 533 3.58 -22.03 7.74
CA ASN A 533 3.57 -23.49 7.61
C ASN A 533 2.97 -24.19 8.84
N GLY A 534 1.90 -23.62 9.39
CA GLY A 534 1.21 -24.12 10.59
C GLY A 534 -0.30 -23.92 10.49
N PHE A 535 -1.02 -24.44 11.47
CA PHE A 535 -2.47 -24.28 11.55
C PHE A 535 -2.84 -23.17 12.56
N ARG A 536 -3.88 -22.40 12.24
CA ARG A 536 -4.31 -21.26 13.05
C ARG A 536 -5.82 -21.17 13.17
N TYR A 537 -6.30 -20.64 14.29
CA TYR A 537 -7.70 -20.25 14.45
C TYR A 537 -7.92 -18.82 13.98
N ILE A 538 -8.91 -18.64 13.09
CA ILE A 538 -9.23 -17.37 12.44
C ILE A 538 -10.71 -17.07 12.65
N PRO A 539 -11.11 -15.83 12.99
CA PRO A 539 -12.51 -15.45 13.14
C PRO A 539 -13.25 -15.53 11.81
N LEU A 540 -14.54 -15.82 11.87
CA LEU A 540 -15.37 -16.12 10.69
C LEU A 540 -15.94 -14.88 9.99
N ASN A 541 -15.77 -13.65 10.54
CA ASN A 541 -16.38 -12.46 9.95
C ASN A 541 -16.02 -12.25 8.47
N GLY A 542 -14.77 -12.50 8.08
CA GLY A 542 -14.33 -12.44 6.70
C GLY A 542 -14.99 -13.49 5.80
N ASP A 543 -15.22 -14.70 6.33
CA ASP A 543 -15.90 -15.76 5.57
C ASP A 543 -17.40 -15.45 5.39
N ILE A 544 -18.08 -14.97 6.43
CA ILE A 544 -19.51 -14.66 6.36
C ILE A 544 -19.76 -13.50 5.38
N ALA A 545 -18.92 -12.46 5.43
CA ALA A 545 -18.94 -11.39 4.43
C ALA A 545 -18.67 -11.93 3.02
N GLY A 546 -17.68 -12.83 2.88
CA GLY A 546 -17.34 -13.50 1.63
C GLY A 546 -18.48 -14.36 1.07
N LEU A 547 -19.23 -15.06 1.92
CA LEU A 547 -20.44 -15.78 1.50
C LEU A 547 -21.51 -14.84 0.92
N CYS A 548 -21.66 -13.67 1.50
CA CYS A 548 -22.54 -12.62 0.97
C CYS A 548 -22.06 -12.13 -0.39
N ALA A 549 -20.77 -11.79 -0.53
CA ALA A 549 -20.17 -11.38 -1.80
C ALA A 549 -20.32 -12.46 -2.89
N ARG A 550 -19.98 -13.72 -2.57
CA ARG A 550 -20.15 -14.85 -3.50
C ARG A 550 -21.62 -15.06 -3.91
N THR A 551 -22.55 -14.83 -3.01
CA THR A 551 -23.99 -14.91 -3.32
C THR A 551 -24.40 -13.83 -4.31
N ASP A 552 -23.86 -12.62 -4.20
CA ASP A 552 -24.09 -11.53 -5.14
C ASP A 552 -23.52 -11.81 -6.53
N ILE A 553 -22.32 -12.34 -6.58
CA ILE A 553 -21.65 -12.68 -7.84
C ILE A 553 -22.40 -13.81 -8.57
N ASN A 554 -22.82 -14.85 -7.84
CA ASN A 554 -23.42 -16.06 -8.47
C ASN A 554 -24.93 -15.95 -8.66
N GLN A 555 -25.60 -15.13 -7.86
CA GLN A 555 -27.08 -14.97 -7.86
C GLN A 555 -27.45 -13.51 -7.67
N PHE A 556 -28.05 -13.15 -6.53
CA PHE A 556 -28.48 -11.80 -6.22
C PHE A 556 -28.43 -11.54 -4.71
N PRO A 557 -28.35 -10.28 -4.27
CA PRO A 557 -28.26 -9.89 -2.85
C PRO A 557 -29.40 -10.39 -1.96
N TRP A 558 -30.58 -10.59 -2.52
CA TRP A 558 -31.76 -11.06 -1.80
C TRP A 558 -31.86 -12.56 -1.58
N PHE A 559 -30.87 -13.34 -2.00
CA PHE A 559 -30.77 -14.74 -1.63
C PHE A 559 -30.04 -14.88 -0.29
N SER A 560 -30.54 -15.82 0.56
CA SER A 560 -29.86 -16.11 1.82
C SER A 560 -28.47 -16.71 1.55
N PRO A 561 -27.39 -16.21 2.18
CA PRO A 561 -26.06 -16.78 2.04
C PRO A 561 -25.88 -18.10 2.79
N ALA A 562 -26.85 -18.52 3.58
CA ALA A 562 -26.81 -19.70 4.43
C ALA A 562 -27.25 -20.99 3.73
N GLY A 563 -27.00 -22.12 4.37
CA GLY A 563 -27.46 -23.46 3.97
C GLY A 563 -26.49 -24.19 3.04
N THR A 564 -26.88 -25.41 2.66
CA THR A 564 -26.02 -26.35 1.90
C THR A 564 -25.67 -25.86 0.49
N ALA A 565 -26.53 -25.04 -0.10
CA ALA A 565 -26.35 -24.57 -1.47
C ALA A 565 -25.32 -23.40 -1.59
N ARG A 566 -25.22 -22.54 -0.58
CA ARG A 566 -24.44 -21.30 -0.64
C ARG A 566 -23.53 -21.09 0.56
N GLY A 567 -23.87 -21.65 1.72
CA GLY A 567 -23.22 -21.36 2.99
C GLY A 567 -21.90 -22.12 3.28
N ALA A 568 -21.31 -22.80 2.30
CA ALA A 568 -20.07 -23.56 2.50
C ALA A 568 -18.87 -22.65 2.77
N ILE A 569 -18.21 -22.83 3.91
CA ILE A 569 -17.01 -22.13 4.35
C ILE A 569 -15.79 -22.72 3.65
N LEU A 570 -14.97 -21.84 3.08
CA LEU A 570 -13.73 -22.21 2.39
C LEU A 570 -12.54 -22.35 3.36
N ASN A 571 -11.57 -23.17 2.98
CA ASN A 571 -10.27 -23.30 3.67
C ASN A 571 -10.40 -23.58 5.19
N ALA A 572 -11.44 -24.28 5.62
CA ALA A 572 -11.64 -24.67 7.00
C ALA A 572 -11.44 -26.19 7.19
N VAL A 573 -10.54 -26.57 8.09
CA VAL A 573 -10.28 -27.97 8.47
C VAL A 573 -11.26 -28.44 9.55
N LYS A 574 -11.47 -27.60 10.54
CA LYS A 574 -12.42 -27.79 11.64
C LYS A 574 -12.90 -26.44 12.18
N LEU A 575 -13.95 -26.47 12.97
CA LEU A 575 -14.41 -25.32 13.76
C LEU A 575 -13.82 -25.39 15.17
N ALA A 576 -13.62 -24.23 15.81
CA ALA A 576 -13.34 -24.15 17.23
C ALA A 576 -14.56 -24.61 18.05
N TYR A 577 -15.75 -24.37 17.55
CA TYR A 577 -17.02 -24.67 18.21
C TYR A 577 -18.04 -25.21 17.19
N ASN A 578 -18.59 -26.40 17.46
CA ASN A 578 -19.63 -26.99 16.65
C ASN A 578 -20.90 -27.20 17.49
N PRO A 579 -21.83 -26.23 17.52
CA PRO A 579 -22.98 -26.25 18.42
C PRO A 579 -23.94 -27.41 18.11
N ASN A 580 -24.40 -28.09 19.16
CA ASN A 580 -25.49 -29.06 19.07
C ASN A 580 -26.85 -28.33 18.86
N LYS A 581 -27.95 -29.09 18.75
CA LYS A 581 -29.26 -28.50 18.45
C LYS A 581 -29.70 -27.46 19.48
N ASP A 582 -29.60 -27.78 20.77
CA ASP A 582 -30.06 -26.90 21.85
C ASP A 582 -29.18 -25.62 21.93
N GLN A 583 -27.89 -25.78 21.72
CA GLN A 583 -26.96 -24.64 21.65
C GLN A 583 -27.24 -23.74 20.44
N ARG A 584 -27.55 -24.33 19.27
CA ARG A 584 -27.98 -23.57 18.09
C ARG A 584 -29.26 -22.79 18.32
N ASP A 585 -30.26 -23.41 18.99
CA ASP A 585 -31.50 -22.73 19.31
C ASP A 585 -31.28 -21.54 20.26
N ARG A 586 -30.36 -21.65 21.24
CA ARG A 586 -29.94 -20.58 22.14
C ARG A 586 -29.22 -19.47 21.37
N LEU A 587 -28.20 -19.79 20.55
CA LEU A 587 -27.46 -18.84 19.74
C LEU A 587 -28.39 -18.07 18.80
N TYR A 588 -29.25 -18.80 18.10
CA TYR A 588 -30.18 -18.22 17.15
C TYR A 588 -31.22 -17.31 17.82
N SER A 589 -31.62 -17.62 19.04
CA SER A 589 -32.48 -16.74 19.86
C SER A 589 -31.73 -15.46 20.27
N ALA A 590 -30.42 -15.55 20.50
CA ALA A 590 -29.54 -14.42 20.79
C ALA A 590 -29.04 -13.67 19.54
N ARG A 591 -29.64 -13.85 18.36
CA ARG A 591 -29.30 -13.18 17.08
C ARG A 591 -27.98 -13.64 16.47
N VAL A 592 -27.35 -14.69 16.96
CA VAL A 592 -26.09 -15.23 16.47
C VAL A 592 -26.34 -16.30 15.41
N ASN A 593 -25.66 -16.20 14.28
CA ASN A 593 -25.76 -17.18 13.20
C ASN A 593 -24.79 -18.32 13.44
N PRO A 594 -25.25 -19.54 13.75
CA PRO A 594 -24.36 -20.66 13.99
C PRO A 594 -23.69 -21.11 12.69
N VAL A 595 -22.39 -21.36 12.77
CA VAL A 595 -21.62 -22.10 11.75
C VAL A 595 -21.42 -23.51 12.26
N ILE A 596 -21.76 -24.51 11.47
CA ILE A 596 -21.80 -25.91 11.87
C ILE A 596 -21.03 -26.81 10.92
N PHE A 597 -20.54 -27.92 11.43
CA PHE A 597 -20.12 -29.04 10.60
C PHE A 597 -21.31 -30.00 10.37
N SER A 598 -21.67 -30.20 9.11
CA SER A 598 -22.71 -31.11 8.69
C SER A 598 -22.11 -32.32 7.96
N PRO A 599 -22.30 -33.56 8.42
CA PRO A 599 -21.84 -34.73 7.71
C PRO A 599 -22.37 -34.76 6.27
N GLY A 600 -21.47 -34.88 5.31
CA GLY A 600 -21.81 -34.92 3.86
C GLY A 600 -21.88 -33.54 3.19
N SER A 601 -22.00 -32.44 3.94
CA SER A 601 -22.02 -31.07 3.38
C SER A 601 -20.85 -30.20 3.84
N GLY A 602 -20.05 -30.66 4.82
CA GLY A 602 -18.90 -29.95 5.34
C GLY A 602 -19.26 -28.84 6.34
N ILE A 603 -18.41 -27.84 6.43
CA ILE A 603 -18.59 -26.66 7.31
C ILE A 603 -19.44 -25.64 6.58
N LEU A 604 -20.53 -25.19 7.20
CA LEU A 604 -21.47 -24.27 6.57
C LEU A 604 -22.14 -23.31 7.56
N LEU A 605 -22.49 -22.14 7.05
CA LEU A 605 -23.34 -21.18 7.75
C LEU A 605 -24.77 -21.69 7.82
N PHE A 606 -25.33 -21.79 9.03
CA PHE A 606 -26.64 -22.37 9.30
C PHE A 606 -27.60 -21.37 9.98
N GLY A 607 -27.49 -20.10 9.64
CA GLY A 607 -28.36 -19.01 10.12
C GLY A 607 -28.32 -17.82 9.16
N ASP A 608 -29.40 -17.04 9.13
CA ASP A 608 -29.55 -15.87 8.26
C ASP A 608 -30.18 -14.68 8.98
N LYS A 609 -29.92 -14.53 10.28
CA LYS A 609 -30.39 -13.39 11.09
C LYS A 609 -29.41 -12.21 11.02
N THR A 610 -30.02 -11.01 11.06
CA THR A 610 -29.28 -9.78 11.39
C THR A 610 -29.19 -9.59 12.93
N GLY A 611 -28.43 -8.61 13.39
CA GLY A 611 -28.36 -8.21 14.79
C GLY A 611 -29.63 -7.53 15.33
N TYR A 612 -30.72 -7.54 14.56
CA TYR A 612 -31.97 -6.90 14.97
C TYR A 612 -32.76 -7.74 15.97
N ALA A 613 -33.07 -7.18 17.14
CA ALA A 613 -33.68 -7.91 18.25
C ALA A 613 -35.17 -8.13 18.13
N LYS A 614 -35.89 -7.28 17.36
CA LYS A 614 -37.35 -7.36 17.24
C LYS A 614 -37.73 -8.21 16.04
N ALA A 615 -38.85 -8.92 16.12
CA ALA A 615 -39.43 -9.61 14.97
C ALA A 615 -39.85 -8.58 13.90
N SER A 616 -39.19 -8.58 12.76
CA SER A 616 -39.36 -7.65 11.66
C SER A 616 -38.99 -8.33 10.34
N ALA A 617 -39.28 -7.67 9.23
CA ALA A 617 -38.74 -8.08 7.94
C ALA A 617 -37.21 -7.93 7.91
N PHE A 618 -36.66 -6.94 8.60
CA PHE A 618 -35.22 -6.63 8.67
C PHE A 618 -34.45 -7.50 9.66
N ASP A 619 -35.07 -8.48 10.32
CA ASP A 619 -34.37 -9.47 11.15
C ASP A 619 -33.66 -10.54 10.30
N ARG A 620 -33.74 -10.47 8.96
CA ARG A 620 -33.16 -11.40 8.00
C ARG A 620 -32.12 -10.72 7.11
N ILE A 621 -30.99 -11.42 6.93
CA ILE A 621 -29.87 -10.96 6.09
C ILE A 621 -30.34 -10.68 4.66
N ASN A 622 -31.07 -11.60 4.07
CA ASN A 622 -31.54 -11.49 2.69
C ASN A 622 -32.45 -10.28 2.47
N VAL A 623 -33.32 -9.96 3.43
CA VAL A 623 -34.23 -8.81 3.33
C VAL A 623 -33.47 -7.49 3.52
N ARG A 624 -32.57 -7.41 4.53
CA ARG A 624 -31.77 -6.18 4.72
C ARG A 624 -30.90 -5.89 3.49
N ARG A 625 -30.29 -6.91 2.92
CA ARG A 625 -29.49 -6.76 1.70
C ARG A 625 -30.32 -6.38 0.48
N LEU A 626 -31.52 -6.94 0.34
CA LEU A 626 -32.46 -6.51 -0.69
C LEU A 626 -32.73 -5.00 -0.58
N PHE A 627 -33.02 -4.50 0.62
CA PHE A 627 -33.36 -3.09 0.80
C PHE A 627 -32.16 -2.19 0.53
N ILE A 628 -30.94 -2.53 0.99
CA ILE A 628 -29.73 -1.77 0.68
C ILE A 628 -29.53 -1.68 -0.84
N PHE A 629 -29.65 -2.80 -1.55
CA PHE A 629 -29.54 -2.82 -3.01
C PHE A 629 -30.60 -1.96 -3.71
N LEU A 630 -31.85 -2.01 -3.23
CA LEU A 630 -32.94 -1.19 -3.79
C LEU A 630 -32.74 0.29 -3.48
N GLU A 631 -32.38 0.62 -2.25
CA GLU A 631 -32.13 1.99 -1.80
C GLU A 631 -31.00 2.64 -2.61
N ASP A 632 -29.89 1.91 -2.83
CA ASP A 632 -28.75 2.38 -3.61
C ASP A 632 -29.12 2.59 -5.09
N ALA A 633 -29.73 1.58 -5.72
CA ALA A 633 -30.13 1.65 -7.12
C ALA A 633 -31.16 2.75 -7.40
N ILE A 634 -32.15 2.90 -6.53
CA ILE A 634 -33.20 3.93 -6.68
C ILE A 634 -32.66 5.33 -6.36
N SER A 635 -31.75 5.44 -5.38
CA SER A 635 -31.08 6.71 -5.08
C SER A 635 -30.21 7.19 -6.24
N ALA A 636 -29.55 6.29 -6.94
CA ALA A 636 -28.80 6.62 -8.16
C ALA A 636 -29.75 7.18 -9.24
N ALA A 637 -30.91 6.53 -9.47
CA ALA A 637 -31.92 7.02 -10.42
C ALA A 637 -32.56 8.34 -9.98
N ALA A 638 -32.73 8.56 -8.68
CA ALA A 638 -33.29 9.80 -8.13
C ALA A 638 -32.34 11.00 -8.30
N LYS A 639 -31.01 10.77 -8.30
CA LYS A 639 -30.01 11.84 -8.54
C LYS A 639 -30.21 12.52 -9.89
N ASP A 640 -30.66 11.80 -10.90
CA ASP A 640 -30.94 12.36 -12.23
C ASP A 640 -32.13 13.32 -12.26
N GLN A 641 -32.97 13.29 -11.23
CA GLN A 641 -34.11 14.19 -11.09
C GLN A 641 -33.80 15.46 -10.26
N LEU A 642 -32.60 15.53 -9.65
CA LEU A 642 -32.20 16.72 -8.91
C LEU A 642 -32.07 17.92 -9.83
N PHE A 643 -32.60 19.06 -9.38
CA PHE A 643 -32.65 20.35 -10.11
C PHE A 643 -33.65 20.39 -11.27
N GLU A 644 -34.43 19.32 -11.53
CA GLU A 644 -35.55 19.34 -12.44
C GLU A 644 -36.80 19.94 -11.76
N PHE A 645 -37.82 20.32 -12.56
CA PHE A 645 -39.05 20.84 -12.04
C PHE A 645 -39.90 19.74 -11.40
N ASN A 646 -40.50 20.00 -10.23
CA ASN A 646 -41.48 19.07 -9.63
C ASN A 646 -42.86 19.20 -10.31
N ASP A 647 -42.98 18.69 -11.51
CA ASP A 647 -44.19 18.61 -12.30
C ASP A 647 -44.65 17.15 -12.54
N GLU A 648 -45.80 16.98 -13.13
CA GLU A 648 -46.38 15.66 -13.42
C GLU A 648 -45.47 14.86 -14.37
N ILE A 649 -44.73 15.53 -15.26
CA ILE A 649 -43.84 14.90 -16.24
C ILE A 649 -42.63 14.28 -15.54
N THR A 650 -41.98 15.02 -14.65
CA THR A 650 -40.85 14.55 -13.86
C THR A 650 -41.24 13.40 -12.93
N ARG A 651 -42.39 13.51 -12.24
CA ARG A 651 -42.91 12.43 -11.39
C ARG A 651 -43.18 11.15 -12.19
N THR A 652 -43.83 11.30 -13.37
CA THR A 652 -44.13 10.16 -14.26
C THR A 652 -42.84 9.54 -14.79
N ASN A 653 -41.86 10.36 -15.16
CA ASN A 653 -40.53 9.86 -15.62
C ASN A 653 -39.82 9.04 -14.53
N PHE A 654 -39.82 9.52 -13.29
CA PHE A 654 -39.26 8.77 -12.18
C PHE A 654 -39.94 7.41 -11.98
N VAL A 655 -41.29 7.38 -11.96
CA VAL A 655 -42.05 6.13 -11.87
C VAL A 655 -41.73 5.18 -13.02
N ASN A 656 -41.61 5.71 -14.26
CA ASN A 656 -41.29 4.93 -15.44
C ASN A 656 -39.86 4.33 -15.42
N ILE A 657 -38.95 4.89 -14.61
CA ILE A 657 -37.62 4.34 -14.39
C ILE A 657 -37.68 3.26 -13.28
N VAL A 658 -38.35 3.54 -12.17
CA VAL A 658 -38.34 2.69 -10.98
C VAL A 658 -39.24 1.44 -11.13
N GLU A 659 -40.43 1.54 -11.74
CA GLU A 659 -41.33 0.40 -11.90
C GLU A 659 -40.73 -0.77 -12.74
N PRO A 660 -40.11 -0.56 -13.91
CA PRO A 660 -39.47 -1.64 -14.64
C PRO A 660 -38.35 -2.33 -13.86
N PHE A 661 -37.58 -1.56 -13.08
CA PHE A 661 -36.53 -2.08 -12.21
C PHE A 661 -37.12 -2.97 -11.11
N LEU A 662 -38.13 -2.51 -10.37
CA LEU A 662 -38.79 -3.32 -9.36
C LEU A 662 -39.46 -4.58 -9.94
N ARG A 663 -39.99 -4.48 -11.16
CA ARG A 663 -40.58 -5.62 -11.89
C ARG A 663 -39.50 -6.66 -12.26
N ASP A 664 -38.30 -6.23 -12.63
CA ASP A 664 -37.17 -7.12 -12.86
C ASP A 664 -36.74 -7.83 -11.58
N VAL A 665 -36.64 -7.11 -10.47
CA VAL A 665 -36.35 -7.69 -9.13
C VAL A 665 -37.44 -8.68 -8.71
N GLN A 666 -38.71 -8.38 -9.01
CA GLN A 666 -39.84 -9.31 -8.79
C GLN A 666 -39.72 -10.57 -9.62
N ALA A 667 -39.42 -10.43 -10.92
CA ALA A 667 -39.19 -11.57 -11.81
C ALA A 667 -38.04 -12.46 -11.34
N LYS A 668 -37.01 -11.87 -10.73
CA LYS A 668 -35.86 -12.54 -10.11
C LYS A 668 -36.12 -13.02 -8.67
N ARG A 669 -37.36 -13.00 -8.20
CA ARG A 669 -37.82 -13.52 -6.91
C ARG A 669 -37.35 -12.73 -5.67
N GLY A 670 -36.94 -11.46 -5.83
CA GLY A 670 -36.55 -10.60 -4.70
C GLY A 670 -37.75 -10.03 -3.95
N ILE A 671 -38.81 -9.68 -4.68
CA ILE A 671 -40.02 -9.06 -4.16
C ILE A 671 -41.23 -9.93 -4.55
N GLN A 672 -42.23 -9.98 -3.66
CA GLN A 672 -43.51 -10.59 -3.95
C GLN A 672 -44.44 -9.61 -4.64
N ASP A 673 -44.47 -8.37 -4.17
CA ASP A 673 -45.33 -7.31 -4.64
C ASP A 673 -44.76 -5.94 -4.29
N TYR A 674 -45.11 -4.91 -5.07
CA TYR A 674 -44.67 -3.54 -4.83
C TYR A 674 -45.68 -2.54 -5.32
N VAL A 675 -45.64 -1.32 -4.77
CA VAL A 675 -46.41 -0.16 -5.20
C VAL A 675 -45.52 1.06 -5.14
N VAL A 676 -45.50 1.85 -6.20
CA VAL A 676 -44.79 3.15 -6.26
C VAL A 676 -45.87 4.25 -6.32
N ILE A 677 -45.82 5.18 -5.40
CA ILE A 677 -46.70 6.36 -5.35
C ILE A 677 -45.79 7.60 -5.48
N CYS A 678 -45.96 8.30 -6.59
CA CYS A 678 -45.28 9.57 -6.86
C CYS A 678 -46.21 10.44 -7.69
N ASP A 679 -47.25 10.96 -7.04
CA ASP A 679 -48.31 11.73 -7.66
C ASP A 679 -48.68 12.96 -6.79
N GLU A 680 -49.81 13.57 -7.05
CA GLU A 680 -50.30 14.74 -6.30
C GLU A 680 -50.72 14.41 -4.86
N THR A 681 -50.92 13.15 -4.51
CA THR A 681 -51.30 12.74 -3.17
C THR A 681 -50.17 12.84 -2.17
N ASN A 682 -48.93 12.55 -2.61
CA ASN A 682 -47.73 12.68 -1.79
C ASN A 682 -46.83 13.88 -2.18
N ASN A 683 -47.08 14.56 -3.33
CA ASN A 683 -46.47 15.82 -3.69
C ASN A 683 -47.52 16.95 -3.69
N THR A 684 -47.92 17.36 -2.51
CA THR A 684 -48.86 18.46 -2.34
C THR A 684 -48.25 19.81 -2.68
N ALA A 685 -49.05 20.84 -2.91
CA ALA A 685 -48.59 22.19 -3.20
C ALA A 685 -47.58 22.71 -2.13
N ALA A 686 -47.76 22.35 -0.87
CA ALA A 686 -46.83 22.71 0.22
C ALA A 686 -45.46 22.06 0.09
N ILE A 687 -45.37 20.81 -0.37
CA ILE A 687 -44.13 20.07 -0.62
C ILE A 687 -43.42 20.65 -1.85
N ILE A 688 -44.19 20.96 -2.90
CA ILE A 688 -43.64 21.60 -4.11
C ILE A 688 -43.07 22.99 -3.78
N ASP A 689 -43.80 23.78 -2.98
CA ASP A 689 -43.36 25.11 -2.52
C ASP A 689 -42.13 25.04 -1.61
N ALA A 690 -41.91 23.90 -0.92
CA ALA A 690 -40.71 23.63 -0.13
C ALA A 690 -39.52 23.15 -0.97
N ASN A 691 -39.65 23.05 -2.30
CA ASN A 691 -38.67 22.45 -3.23
C ASN A 691 -38.36 20.99 -2.91
N GLU A 692 -39.33 20.24 -2.40
CA GLU A 692 -39.17 18.83 -2.08
C GLU A 692 -39.86 17.96 -3.14
N PHE A 693 -39.31 16.78 -3.38
CA PHE A 693 -39.84 15.73 -4.24
C PHE A 693 -39.98 14.45 -3.40
N VAL A 694 -41.19 13.91 -3.30
CA VAL A 694 -41.51 12.74 -2.47
C VAL A 694 -42.03 11.59 -3.32
N ALA A 695 -41.41 10.43 -3.18
CA ALA A 695 -41.88 9.17 -3.75
C ALA A 695 -41.96 8.10 -2.67
N ASP A 696 -43.12 7.49 -2.51
CA ASP A 696 -43.33 6.40 -1.57
C ASP A 696 -43.27 5.05 -2.28
N ILE A 697 -42.35 4.19 -1.88
CA ILE A 697 -42.15 2.87 -2.47
C ILE A 697 -42.46 1.80 -1.43
N TYR A 698 -43.56 1.11 -1.61
CA TYR A 698 -44.02 0.02 -0.75
C TYR A 698 -43.57 -1.32 -1.33
N ILE A 699 -42.82 -2.10 -0.53
CA ILE A 699 -42.24 -3.36 -0.99
C ILE A 699 -42.63 -4.50 -0.05
N LYS A 700 -43.04 -5.60 -0.63
CA LYS A 700 -43.32 -6.87 0.05
C LYS A 700 -42.19 -7.85 -0.26
N PRO A 701 -41.16 -7.99 0.62
CA PRO A 701 -39.99 -8.82 0.33
C PRO A 701 -40.33 -10.32 0.33
N ALA A 702 -39.57 -11.06 -0.46
CA ALA A 702 -39.56 -12.52 -0.39
C ALA A 702 -38.79 -12.97 0.86
N ARG A 703 -39.36 -13.95 1.60
CA ARG A 703 -38.72 -14.48 2.82
C ARG A 703 -38.08 -15.85 2.56
N SER A 704 -36.96 -16.12 3.20
CA SER A 704 -36.32 -17.42 3.22
C SER A 704 -37.13 -18.42 4.05
N ILE A 705 -37.04 -19.70 3.68
CA ILE A 705 -37.65 -20.81 4.45
C ILE A 705 -36.67 -21.23 5.52
N ASN A 706 -37.04 -21.08 6.79
CA ASN A 706 -36.18 -21.46 7.92
C ASN A 706 -36.68 -22.73 8.65
N PHE A 707 -37.97 -23.06 8.51
CA PHE A 707 -38.54 -24.23 9.15
C PHE A 707 -39.36 -25.03 8.15
N ILE A 708 -39.08 -26.33 8.09
CA ILE A 708 -39.82 -27.28 7.27
C ILE A 708 -40.44 -28.33 8.20
N GLY A 709 -41.74 -28.33 8.27
CA GLY A 709 -42.50 -29.38 8.97
C GLY A 709 -42.79 -30.55 8.02
N LEU A 710 -42.35 -31.74 8.37
CA LEU A 710 -42.67 -32.96 7.63
C LEU A 710 -43.47 -33.87 8.53
N THR A 711 -44.68 -34.25 8.11
CA THR A 711 -45.51 -35.17 8.81
C THR A 711 -45.59 -36.47 8.01
N PHE A 712 -45.07 -37.54 8.57
CA PHE A 712 -45.19 -38.87 7.99
C PHE A 712 -46.32 -39.64 8.71
N VAL A 713 -47.32 -40.04 7.97
CA VAL A 713 -48.43 -40.82 8.49
C VAL A 713 -48.32 -42.25 8.01
N ALA A 714 -48.07 -43.18 8.94
CA ALA A 714 -48.07 -44.61 8.65
C ALA A 714 -49.51 -45.12 8.71
N THR A 715 -50.01 -45.63 7.61
CA THR A 715 -51.37 -46.21 7.51
C THR A 715 -51.32 -47.73 7.50
N ARG A 716 -52.39 -48.37 7.94
CA ARG A 716 -52.55 -49.84 7.85
C ARG A 716 -52.82 -50.24 6.40
N THR A 717 -52.39 -51.43 6.05
CA THR A 717 -52.66 -52.04 4.74
C THR A 717 -54.16 -52.17 4.51
N GLY A 718 -54.70 -51.51 3.46
CA GLY A 718 -56.11 -51.52 3.11
C GLY A 718 -56.92 -50.26 3.40
N VAL A 719 -56.33 -49.23 3.98
CA VAL A 719 -56.97 -47.90 4.14
C VAL A 719 -56.68 -47.04 2.92
N SER A 720 -57.74 -46.43 2.32
CA SER A 720 -57.51 -45.50 1.20
C SER A 720 -56.92 -44.19 1.68
N PHE A 721 -55.98 -43.60 0.91
CA PHE A 721 -55.31 -42.34 1.24
C PHE A 721 -56.30 -41.16 1.41
N ASP A 722 -57.45 -41.20 0.69
CA ASP A 722 -58.49 -40.17 0.80
C ASP A 722 -59.15 -40.13 2.18
N GLU A 723 -59.24 -41.29 2.87
CA GLU A 723 -59.80 -41.37 4.22
C GLU A 723 -58.82 -40.87 5.29
N VAL A 724 -57.51 -40.91 5.02
CA VAL A 724 -56.46 -40.45 5.93
C VAL A 724 -56.26 -38.94 5.79
N ILE A 725 -56.32 -38.38 4.59
CA ILE A 725 -56.14 -36.96 4.29
C ILE A 725 -57.29 -36.13 4.90
N GLY A 726 -58.50 -36.70 5.02
CA GLY A 726 -59.65 -36.02 5.64
C GLY A 726 -59.63 -35.98 7.19
N LYS A 727 -58.63 -36.61 7.85
CA LYS A 727 -58.53 -36.68 9.31
C LYS A 727 -57.27 -36.09 9.90
N VAL A 728 -56.36 -35.49 9.10
CA VAL A 728 -55.15 -34.80 9.56
C VAL A 728 -55.32 -33.28 9.59
#